data_45ff76638785e2387d0bf190c604097f
#
_entry.id   45ff76638785e2387d0bf190c604097f
#
_cell.length_a   1.000
_cell.length_b   1.000
_cell.length_c   1.000
_cell.angle_alpha   90.00
_cell.angle_beta   90.00
_cell.angle_gamma   90.00
#
_symmetry.space_group_name_H-M   'P 1'
#
loop_
_entity.id
_entity.type
_entity.pdbx_description
1 polymer ?
#
loop_
_entity_poly.entity_id
_entity_poly.type
_entity_poly.pdbx_seq_one_letter_code
_entity_poly.pdbx_strand_id
1 'polypeptide(L)'
;MRRILLASATLAAPFLLAAPAQADEGMWTFDAFPAATMKKDYGWAPDQKWLDRVRASAVRLTGGCSASFVSPDGLILTNHHCVVECAQNLSTQQADLVANGFIAARREEERKCPGQQAEVVTAITDVTADVKGAIGALAGEALVKARDAKIAEIEKAGCKDTATTRCQVVTLFGGGQYKLYTYRKYSDVRLVWAPEFQAAFFGGDPDNFNYPRYALDASFLRAYENGKPVKVAAFLKWSPRAPQPGEATFVVGNPGSTQRLFTSDQLAFQRAVSLPLNNRVLSELRGRLLSAMEQSAERKREGGDTLFGIENTLKVFIGREQALNDPAFVKVLADNEAALKAKAAGNAAIGNPWGDVAKAVGAYRDLYLPYRFIHPMSDLYDYAQSLVRAADERAKPNAERLPGFTDSQLPLLEKEVLDERPIYPWLEQLKLEWSLSKAREALGADDAQTRLMLGRESPEGLAARLVGGTTLADPAVRKALWQGDKAAIDASTDPLIAYARQLDARDRELQKQVDERYQGPLAAAGAKLADARFAAYGDSVYPDATFTLRISYGKVAGWKERGQDVAPVTTMGGAFARATGADPFVLAKAFVANEAKIDKSTPYDFVTTNDIIGGNSGSPVVDKDGAVIGAAFDGNIHSLGGNYGYQPDVNRTVVVSTAAVQQALERIYPASALVRELSGK
;
A
#
# COMPACT_ATOMS: atom_id res chain seq x y z
N MET A 1 -29.66 81.32 -11.45
CA MET A 1 -28.82 80.21 -11.93
C MET A 1 -28.79 79.11 -10.81
N ARG A 2 -29.64 78.12 -10.91
CA ARG A 2 -29.69 76.98 -9.94
C ARG A 2 -28.80 75.86 -10.45
N ARG A 3 -27.76 75.54 -9.68
CA ARG A 3 -26.93 74.30 -9.94
C ARG A 3 -27.63 73.09 -9.33
N ILE A 4 -27.94 72.14 -10.18
CA ILE A 4 -28.44 70.82 -9.80
C ILE A 4 -27.20 69.93 -9.51
N LEU A 5 -27.08 69.44 -8.29
CA LEU A 5 -26.13 68.40 -7.90
C LEU A 5 -26.75 67.03 -8.17
N LEU A 6 -26.19 66.27 -9.12
CA LEU A 6 -26.50 64.86 -9.32
C LEU A 6 -25.65 64.06 -8.33
N ALA A 7 -26.31 63.40 -7.39
CA ALA A 7 -25.69 62.39 -6.51
C ALA A 7 -25.68 61.06 -7.23
N SER A 8 -24.48 60.56 -7.60
CA SER A 8 -24.27 59.22 -8.11
C SER A 8 -24.23 58.24 -6.94
N ALA A 9 -25.26 57.41 -6.81
CA ALA A 9 -25.29 56.30 -5.89
C ALA A 9 -24.52 55.09 -6.50
N THR A 10 -23.35 54.83 -6.03
CA THR A 10 -22.57 53.60 -6.32
C THR A 10 -23.19 52.43 -5.54
N LEU A 11 -23.89 51.53 -6.24
CA LEU A 11 -24.26 50.22 -5.70
C LEU A 11 -22.98 49.37 -5.54
N ALA A 12 -22.54 49.24 -4.31
CA ALA A 12 -21.56 48.23 -3.95
C ALA A 12 -22.26 46.84 -3.93
N ALA A 13 -22.05 46.05 -4.97
CA ALA A 13 -22.41 44.65 -4.95
C ALA A 13 -21.54 43.94 -3.90
N PRO A 14 -22.10 43.14 -2.98
CA PRO A 14 -21.30 42.34 -2.08
C PRO A 14 -20.60 41.27 -2.93
N PHE A 15 -19.27 41.35 -3.02
CA PHE A 15 -18.47 40.19 -3.40
C PHE A 15 -18.69 39.12 -2.31
N LEU A 16 -19.52 38.14 -2.59
CA LEU A 16 -19.51 36.89 -1.88
C LEU A 16 -18.14 36.25 -2.15
N LEU A 17 -17.22 36.45 -1.20
CA LEU A 17 -16.04 35.63 -1.08
C LEU A 17 -16.55 34.20 -0.92
N ALA A 18 -16.49 33.42 -1.99
CA ALA A 18 -16.66 31.99 -1.91
C ALA A 18 -15.68 31.49 -0.86
N ALA A 19 -16.18 30.95 0.23
CA ALA A 19 -15.35 30.25 1.19
C ALA A 19 -14.51 29.24 0.40
N PRO A 20 -13.21 29.09 0.67
CA PRO A 20 -12.42 28.06 0.03
C PRO A 20 -13.16 26.73 0.23
N ALA A 21 -13.39 26.01 -0.87
CA ALA A 21 -14.00 24.69 -0.82
C ALA A 21 -13.23 23.88 0.21
N GLN A 22 -13.91 23.46 1.27
CA GLN A 22 -13.29 22.64 2.31
C GLN A 22 -12.73 21.40 1.62
N ALA A 23 -11.49 21.04 1.97
CA ALA A 23 -10.77 19.96 1.35
C ALA A 23 -11.52 18.64 1.49
N ASP A 24 -11.53 17.85 0.44
CA ASP A 24 -12.04 16.46 0.42
C ASP A 24 -11.06 15.52 1.15
N GLU A 25 -10.39 16.03 2.17
CA GLU A 25 -9.36 15.34 2.95
C GLU A 25 -9.97 14.23 3.80
N GLY A 26 -9.30 13.09 3.82
CA GLY A 26 -9.57 12.00 4.74
C GLY A 26 -9.82 10.65 4.07
N MET A 27 -9.15 9.65 4.62
CA MET A 27 -9.38 8.23 4.33
C MET A 27 -10.16 7.63 5.50
N TRP A 28 -11.50 7.76 5.43
CA TRP A 28 -12.42 7.49 6.52
C TRP A 28 -12.68 6.00 6.71
N THR A 29 -12.86 5.57 7.95
CA THR A 29 -13.41 4.24 8.21
C THR A 29 -14.91 4.22 7.89
N PHE A 30 -15.45 3.06 7.47
CA PHE A 30 -16.86 2.95 7.06
C PHE A 30 -17.86 3.20 8.20
N ASP A 31 -17.45 2.97 9.44
CA ASP A 31 -18.24 3.20 10.64
C ASP A 31 -18.16 4.64 11.19
N ALA A 32 -17.28 5.47 10.59
CA ALA A 32 -17.13 6.88 10.95
C ALA A 32 -17.08 7.79 9.68
N PHE A 33 -17.85 7.44 8.63
CA PHE A 33 -17.95 8.24 7.42
C PHE A 33 -18.63 9.59 7.71
N PRO A 34 -18.06 10.74 7.28
CA PRO A 34 -18.55 12.08 7.62
C PRO A 34 -19.75 12.51 6.76
N ALA A 35 -20.85 11.76 6.79
CA ALA A 35 -22.03 11.97 5.95
C ALA A 35 -22.64 13.39 6.08
N ALA A 36 -22.62 13.97 7.29
CA ALA A 36 -23.13 15.32 7.52
C ALA A 36 -22.32 16.40 6.80
N THR A 37 -20.98 16.29 6.88
CA THR A 37 -20.05 17.20 6.18
C THR A 37 -20.22 17.07 4.67
N MET A 38 -20.22 15.85 4.14
CA MET A 38 -20.42 15.61 2.72
C MET A 38 -21.77 16.13 2.22
N LYS A 39 -22.84 15.92 2.98
CA LYS A 39 -24.15 16.45 2.60
C LYS A 39 -24.17 17.98 2.52
N LYS A 40 -23.44 18.66 3.43
CA LYS A 40 -23.29 20.12 3.41
C LYS A 40 -22.51 20.58 2.18
N ASP A 41 -21.42 19.91 1.83
CA ASP A 41 -20.47 20.37 0.82
C ASP A 41 -20.90 19.95 -0.61
N TYR A 42 -21.52 18.77 -0.76
CA TYR A 42 -21.93 18.18 -2.03
C TYR A 42 -23.47 18.15 -2.27
N GLY A 43 -24.28 18.56 -1.29
CA GLY A 43 -25.73 18.49 -1.36
C GLY A 43 -26.31 17.07 -1.24
N TRP A 44 -25.46 16.06 -1.14
CA TRP A 44 -25.80 14.64 -1.07
C TRP A 44 -24.81 13.89 -0.17
N ALA A 45 -25.23 12.78 0.41
CA ALA A 45 -24.35 11.83 1.08
C ALA A 45 -24.90 10.40 0.94
N PRO A 46 -24.05 9.37 0.93
CA PRO A 46 -24.48 7.99 0.90
C PRO A 46 -25.27 7.60 2.16
N ASP A 47 -26.31 6.80 2.00
CA ASP A 47 -26.98 6.14 3.10
C ASP A 47 -26.23 4.86 3.54
N GLN A 48 -26.64 4.29 4.67
CA GLN A 48 -26.00 3.09 5.22
C GLN A 48 -26.08 1.91 4.25
N LYS A 49 -27.17 1.75 3.51
CA LYS A 49 -27.34 0.67 2.52
C LYS A 49 -26.35 0.79 1.37
N TRP A 50 -26.09 2.02 0.92
CA TRP A 50 -25.07 2.29 -0.09
C TRP A 50 -23.67 1.95 0.44
N LEU A 51 -23.32 2.44 1.65
CA LEU A 51 -22.04 2.16 2.31
C LEU A 51 -21.82 0.66 2.50
N ASP A 52 -22.82 -0.08 2.96
CA ASP A 52 -22.72 -1.53 3.18
C ASP A 52 -22.51 -2.30 1.88
N ARG A 53 -23.22 -1.91 0.80
CA ARG A 53 -23.05 -2.53 -0.52
C ARG A 53 -21.63 -2.31 -1.06
N VAL A 54 -21.15 -1.08 -1.02
CA VAL A 54 -19.84 -0.73 -1.56
C VAL A 54 -18.72 -1.39 -0.72
N ARG A 55 -18.86 -1.38 0.60
CA ARG A 55 -17.95 -2.08 1.52
C ARG A 55 -17.86 -3.57 1.20
N ALA A 56 -19.00 -4.24 1.02
CA ALA A 56 -19.04 -5.68 0.75
C ALA A 56 -18.54 -6.07 -0.66
N SER A 57 -18.41 -5.09 -1.57
CA SER A 57 -17.85 -5.30 -2.91
C SER A 57 -16.36 -5.04 -2.97
N ALA A 58 -15.79 -4.32 -1.98
CA ALA A 58 -14.39 -3.97 -1.93
C ALA A 58 -13.53 -5.17 -1.52
N VAL A 59 -12.39 -5.34 -2.18
CA VAL A 59 -11.47 -6.45 -1.98
C VAL A 59 -10.10 -5.91 -1.60
N ARG A 60 -9.46 -6.55 -0.62
CA ARG A 60 -8.04 -6.38 -0.32
C ARG A 60 -7.26 -7.54 -0.94
N LEU A 61 -6.23 -7.23 -1.71
CA LEU A 61 -5.26 -8.19 -2.21
C LEU A 61 -4.06 -8.26 -1.26
N THR A 62 -3.64 -9.46 -0.88
CA THR A 62 -2.55 -9.62 0.10
C THR A 62 -1.20 -9.13 -0.41
N GLY A 63 -1.02 -9.00 -1.73
CA GLY A 63 0.15 -8.38 -2.37
C GLY A 63 0.26 -6.84 -2.21
N GLY A 64 -0.57 -6.20 -1.37
CA GLY A 64 -0.44 -4.77 -1.07
C GLY A 64 -1.36 -3.84 -1.87
N CYS A 65 -2.33 -4.37 -2.61
CA CYS A 65 -3.28 -3.64 -3.44
C CYS A 65 -4.73 -3.75 -2.97
N SER A 66 -5.55 -2.91 -3.56
CA SER A 66 -7.02 -2.94 -3.48
C SER A 66 -7.63 -3.49 -4.77
N ALA A 67 -8.89 -3.85 -4.70
CA ALA A 67 -9.65 -4.37 -5.84
C ALA A 67 -11.16 -4.29 -5.55
N SER A 68 -11.99 -4.76 -6.48
CA SER A 68 -13.44 -4.88 -6.25
C SER A 68 -14.06 -6.01 -7.05
N PHE A 69 -15.06 -6.66 -6.50
CA PHE A 69 -15.94 -7.52 -7.29
C PHE A 69 -16.78 -6.68 -8.25
N VAL A 70 -16.77 -7.07 -9.53
CA VAL A 70 -17.50 -6.40 -10.61
C VAL A 70 -18.48 -7.33 -11.36
N SER A 71 -18.62 -8.57 -10.91
CA SER A 71 -19.64 -9.50 -11.37
C SER A 71 -20.11 -10.42 -10.24
N PRO A 72 -21.30 -11.04 -10.36
CA PRO A 72 -21.78 -12.02 -9.39
C PRO A 72 -20.96 -13.33 -9.41
N ASP A 73 -20.13 -13.55 -10.44
CA ASP A 73 -19.30 -14.75 -10.63
C ASP A 73 -17.86 -14.55 -10.16
N GLY A 74 -17.66 -13.69 -9.19
CA GLY A 74 -16.38 -13.52 -8.52
C GLY A 74 -15.29 -12.84 -9.36
N LEU A 75 -15.66 -12.13 -10.45
CA LEU A 75 -14.73 -11.34 -11.23
C LEU A 75 -14.27 -10.11 -10.43
N ILE A 76 -12.97 -9.88 -10.39
CA ILE A 76 -12.32 -8.85 -9.59
C ILE A 76 -11.60 -7.88 -10.53
N LEU A 77 -11.92 -6.58 -10.44
CA LEU A 77 -11.17 -5.49 -11.07
C LEU A 77 -10.05 -5.05 -10.13
N THR A 78 -8.84 -4.88 -10.68
CA THR A 78 -7.68 -4.26 -10.01
C THR A 78 -6.78 -3.59 -11.05
N ASN A 79 -5.61 -3.08 -10.64
CA ASN A 79 -4.62 -2.56 -11.58
C ASN A 79 -3.75 -3.66 -12.19
N HIS A 80 -3.12 -3.36 -13.31
CA HIS A 80 -2.12 -4.23 -13.93
C HIS A 80 -0.89 -4.38 -13.02
N HIS A 81 -0.37 -3.30 -12.47
CA HIS A 81 0.81 -3.38 -11.58
C HIS A 81 0.54 -4.19 -10.30
N CYS A 82 -0.72 -4.40 -9.91
CA CYS A 82 -1.10 -5.29 -8.81
C CYS A 82 -1.05 -6.78 -9.18
N VAL A 83 -0.98 -7.11 -10.47
CA VAL A 83 -0.93 -8.49 -10.97
C VAL A 83 0.34 -8.79 -11.76
N VAL A 84 1.24 -7.81 -11.92
CA VAL A 84 2.48 -7.98 -12.69
C VAL A 84 3.36 -9.09 -12.11
N GLU A 85 3.47 -9.18 -10.77
CA GLU A 85 4.16 -10.30 -10.10
C GLU A 85 3.52 -11.65 -10.45
N CYS A 86 2.19 -11.75 -10.44
CA CYS A 86 1.49 -12.97 -10.86
C CYS A 86 1.82 -13.31 -12.32
N ALA A 87 1.75 -12.34 -13.23
CA ALA A 87 2.10 -12.53 -14.64
C ALA A 87 3.57 -12.94 -14.80
N GLN A 88 4.48 -12.33 -14.05
CA GLN A 88 5.90 -12.68 -14.03
C GLN A 88 6.14 -14.12 -13.55
N ASN A 89 5.50 -14.53 -12.45
CA ASN A 89 5.63 -15.87 -11.88
C ASN A 89 5.05 -16.95 -12.80
N LEU A 90 4.07 -16.61 -13.64
CA LEU A 90 3.49 -17.48 -14.65
C LEU A 90 4.22 -17.45 -15.99
N SER A 91 5.16 -16.53 -16.16
CA SER A 91 5.93 -16.35 -17.39
C SER A 91 7.09 -17.34 -17.49
N THR A 92 7.40 -17.71 -18.72
CA THR A 92 8.61 -18.46 -19.09
C THR A 92 9.35 -17.72 -20.19
N GLN A 93 10.58 -18.13 -20.48
CA GLN A 93 11.34 -17.56 -21.61
C GLN A 93 10.59 -17.65 -22.94
N GLN A 94 9.75 -18.71 -23.12
CA GLN A 94 8.96 -18.93 -24.35
C GLN A 94 7.60 -18.23 -24.33
N ALA A 95 7.08 -17.88 -23.14
CA ALA A 95 5.75 -17.29 -22.96
C ALA A 95 5.82 -16.21 -21.89
N ASP A 96 6.29 -15.01 -22.25
CA ASP A 96 6.37 -13.84 -21.39
C ASP A 96 5.00 -13.14 -21.33
N LEU A 97 4.27 -13.35 -20.24
CA LEU A 97 2.94 -12.78 -20.01
C LEU A 97 2.99 -11.29 -19.64
N VAL A 98 4.12 -10.82 -19.14
CA VAL A 98 4.31 -9.39 -18.82
C VAL A 98 4.49 -8.60 -20.12
N ALA A 99 5.35 -9.08 -21.02
CA ALA A 99 5.62 -8.40 -22.29
C ALA A 99 4.49 -8.52 -23.33
N ASN A 100 3.73 -9.63 -23.30
CA ASN A 100 2.74 -9.95 -24.34
C ASN A 100 1.29 -9.85 -23.86
N GLY A 101 1.07 -9.61 -22.56
CA GLY A 101 -0.23 -9.66 -21.94
C GLY A 101 -0.76 -11.09 -21.80
N PHE A 102 -1.92 -11.20 -21.15
CA PHE A 102 -2.64 -12.46 -20.94
C PHE A 102 -4.14 -12.26 -21.11
N ILE A 103 -4.80 -13.21 -21.76
CA ILE A 103 -6.25 -13.30 -21.82
C ILE A 103 -6.69 -14.76 -21.75
N ALA A 104 -7.56 -15.08 -20.80
CA ALA A 104 -8.26 -16.34 -20.74
C ALA A 104 -9.53 -16.26 -21.59
N ALA A 105 -9.59 -16.96 -22.72
CA ALA A 105 -10.79 -16.99 -23.56
C ALA A 105 -11.93 -17.80 -22.89
N ARG A 106 -11.58 -18.73 -22.02
CA ARG A 106 -12.50 -19.59 -21.26
C ARG A 106 -12.03 -19.72 -19.81
N ARG A 107 -12.93 -20.05 -18.90
CA ARG A 107 -12.65 -20.17 -17.45
C ARG A 107 -11.56 -21.20 -17.12
N GLU A 108 -11.46 -22.25 -17.91
CA GLU A 108 -10.44 -23.31 -17.74
C GLU A 108 -9.02 -22.82 -18.05
N GLU A 109 -8.89 -21.71 -18.75
CA GLU A 109 -7.61 -21.08 -19.10
C GLU A 109 -7.15 -20.05 -18.04
N GLU A 110 -8.02 -19.70 -17.09
CA GLU A 110 -7.68 -18.78 -15.99
C GLU A 110 -6.59 -19.41 -15.11
N ARG A 111 -5.49 -18.69 -14.89
CA ARG A 111 -4.29 -19.20 -14.23
C ARG A 111 -4.20 -18.74 -12.79
N LYS A 112 -3.98 -19.70 -11.87
CA LYS A 112 -3.82 -19.40 -10.45
C LYS A 112 -2.57 -18.56 -10.22
N CYS A 113 -2.74 -17.42 -9.53
CA CYS A 113 -1.65 -16.57 -9.09
C CYS A 113 -0.99 -17.17 -7.83
N PRO A 114 0.30 -17.53 -7.88
CA PRO A 114 1.02 -17.97 -6.70
C PRO A 114 0.97 -16.91 -5.58
N GLY A 115 0.86 -17.34 -4.34
CA GLY A 115 0.85 -16.42 -3.20
C GLY A 115 -0.36 -15.49 -3.06
N GLN A 116 -1.12 -15.19 -4.11
CA GLN A 116 -2.21 -14.20 -4.09
C GLN A 116 -3.43 -14.69 -3.29
N GLN A 117 -3.99 -13.79 -2.46
CA GLN A 117 -5.24 -13.99 -1.73
C GLN A 117 -6.11 -12.75 -1.85
N ALA A 118 -7.42 -12.94 -1.94
CA ALA A 118 -8.42 -11.87 -1.91
C ALA A 118 -9.20 -11.92 -0.59
N GLU A 119 -9.41 -10.76 0.03
CA GLU A 119 -10.07 -10.62 1.33
C GLU A 119 -11.17 -9.55 1.27
N VAL A 120 -12.33 -9.84 1.86
CA VAL A 120 -13.48 -8.92 1.95
C VAL A 120 -13.86 -8.71 3.40
N VAL A 121 -14.00 -7.45 3.83
CA VAL A 121 -14.42 -7.09 5.19
C VAL A 121 -15.88 -7.47 5.40
N THR A 122 -16.13 -8.37 6.35
CA THR A 122 -17.49 -8.79 6.75
C THR A 122 -17.99 -8.09 8.01
N ALA A 123 -17.10 -7.80 8.95
CA ALA A 123 -17.45 -7.10 10.19
C ALA A 123 -16.29 -6.21 10.67
N ILE A 124 -16.65 -5.14 11.40
CA ILE A 124 -15.74 -4.27 12.14
C ILE A 124 -16.32 -4.13 13.54
N THR A 125 -15.59 -4.55 14.56
CA THR A 125 -16.03 -4.53 15.97
C THR A 125 -15.06 -3.70 16.80
N ASP A 126 -15.57 -2.78 17.63
CA ASP A 126 -14.74 -2.03 18.57
C ASP A 126 -14.31 -2.93 19.74
N VAL A 127 -13.01 -3.02 19.98
CA VAL A 127 -12.38 -3.79 21.05
C VAL A 127 -11.44 -2.92 21.89
N THR A 128 -11.64 -1.60 21.81
CA THR A 128 -10.78 -0.61 22.49
C THR A 128 -10.74 -0.82 23.99
N ALA A 129 -11.89 -1.05 24.62
CA ALA A 129 -11.99 -1.24 26.07
C ALA A 129 -11.22 -2.49 26.53
N ASP A 130 -11.31 -3.59 25.78
CA ASP A 130 -10.63 -4.84 26.10
C ASP A 130 -9.11 -4.69 26.04
N VAL A 131 -8.59 -4.07 24.97
CA VAL A 131 -7.14 -3.87 24.80
C VAL A 131 -6.60 -2.85 25.80
N LYS A 132 -7.26 -1.69 25.97
CA LYS A 132 -6.85 -0.68 26.95
C LYS A 132 -6.91 -1.23 28.39
N GLY A 133 -7.91 -2.06 28.71
CA GLY A 133 -8.03 -2.73 30.01
C GLY A 133 -6.85 -3.66 30.29
N ALA A 134 -6.38 -4.42 29.30
CA ALA A 134 -5.21 -5.30 29.43
C ALA A 134 -3.90 -4.50 29.58
N ILE A 135 -3.77 -3.37 28.90
CA ILE A 135 -2.60 -2.48 29.02
C ILE A 135 -2.54 -1.84 30.41
N GLY A 136 -3.66 -1.32 30.91
CA GLY A 136 -3.75 -0.67 32.21
C GLY A 136 -2.69 0.42 32.42
N ALA A 137 -1.91 0.31 33.49
CA ALA A 137 -0.81 1.23 33.84
C ALA A 137 0.58 0.72 33.43
N LEU A 138 0.67 -0.33 32.61
CA LEU A 138 1.94 -0.87 32.14
C LEU A 138 2.69 0.13 31.23
N ALA A 139 4.02 -0.01 31.16
CA ALA A 139 4.88 0.82 30.36
C ALA A 139 5.99 -0.02 29.66
N GLY A 140 6.70 0.57 28.69
CA GLY A 140 7.81 -0.04 27.99
C GLY A 140 7.45 -1.39 27.35
N GLU A 141 8.36 -2.34 27.42
CA GLU A 141 8.18 -3.70 26.89
C GLU A 141 6.94 -4.41 27.48
N ALA A 142 6.64 -4.20 28.77
CA ALA A 142 5.50 -4.83 29.43
C ALA A 142 4.16 -4.36 28.83
N LEU A 143 4.04 -3.09 28.45
CA LEU A 143 2.88 -2.55 27.73
C LEU A 143 2.73 -3.23 26.37
N VAL A 144 3.81 -3.32 25.60
CA VAL A 144 3.80 -3.95 24.27
C VAL A 144 3.36 -5.40 24.38
N LYS A 145 3.94 -6.17 25.29
CA LYS A 145 3.59 -7.58 25.51
C LYS A 145 2.11 -7.77 25.90
N ALA A 146 1.60 -6.97 26.85
CA ALA A 146 0.22 -7.08 27.29
C ALA A 146 -0.77 -6.73 26.17
N ARG A 147 -0.47 -5.68 25.41
CA ARG A 147 -1.24 -5.30 24.21
C ARG A 147 -1.29 -6.44 23.20
N ASP A 148 -0.13 -6.96 22.80
CA ASP A 148 0.00 -7.97 21.74
C ASP A 148 -0.62 -9.30 22.17
N ALA A 149 -0.46 -9.70 23.43
CA ALA A 149 -1.14 -10.87 24.00
C ALA A 149 -2.67 -10.74 23.95
N LYS A 150 -3.20 -9.55 24.29
CA LYS A 150 -4.66 -9.32 24.24
C LYS A 150 -5.17 -9.27 22.81
N ILE A 151 -4.43 -8.68 21.90
CA ILE A 151 -4.73 -8.70 20.46
C ILE A 151 -4.79 -10.14 19.96
N ALA A 152 -3.79 -10.97 20.24
CA ALA A 152 -3.75 -12.37 19.83
C ALA A 152 -4.93 -13.20 20.39
N GLU A 153 -5.34 -12.92 21.63
CA GLU A 153 -6.53 -13.52 22.25
C GLU A 153 -7.81 -13.15 21.49
N ILE A 154 -8.02 -11.84 21.22
CA ILE A 154 -9.20 -11.32 20.53
C ILE A 154 -9.29 -11.87 19.10
N GLU A 155 -8.19 -11.87 18.35
CA GLU A 155 -8.13 -12.39 16.98
C GLU A 155 -8.48 -13.88 16.94
N LYS A 156 -7.90 -14.68 17.85
CA LYS A 156 -8.19 -16.13 17.97
C LYS A 156 -9.64 -16.38 18.32
N ALA A 157 -10.21 -15.62 19.25
CA ALA A 157 -11.61 -15.75 19.66
C ALA A 157 -12.59 -15.36 18.54
N GLY A 158 -12.22 -14.32 17.74
CA GLY A 158 -13.02 -13.80 16.64
C GLY A 158 -13.06 -14.72 15.42
N CYS A 159 -11.99 -15.45 15.13
CA CYS A 159 -11.88 -16.33 13.95
C CYS A 159 -11.60 -17.79 14.33
N LYS A 160 -12.66 -18.58 14.43
CA LYS A 160 -12.56 -20.03 14.68
C LYS A 160 -12.21 -20.83 13.43
N ASP A 161 -12.75 -20.43 12.27
CA ASP A 161 -12.44 -21.03 10.97
C ASP A 161 -11.39 -20.18 10.23
N THR A 162 -10.12 -20.50 10.45
CA THR A 162 -9.00 -19.82 9.80
C THR A 162 -8.79 -20.27 8.34
N ALA A 163 -9.52 -21.27 7.84
CA ALA A 163 -9.44 -21.66 6.43
C ALA A 163 -10.11 -20.63 5.53
N THR A 164 -11.25 -20.10 5.94
CA THR A 164 -12.08 -19.18 5.13
C THR A 164 -12.21 -17.78 5.70
N THR A 165 -11.77 -17.57 6.94
CA THR A 165 -11.84 -16.26 7.61
C THR A 165 -10.47 -15.82 8.12
N ARG A 166 -10.30 -14.52 8.25
CA ARG A 166 -9.15 -13.90 8.89
C ARG A 166 -9.63 -12.80 9.82
N CYS A 167 -9.03 -12.73 11.00
CA CYS A 167 -9.26 -11.67 11.97
C CYS A 167 -7.98 -10.87 12.19
N GLN A 168 -8.13 -9.55 12.31
CA GLN A 168 -7.04 -8.63 12.57
C GLN A 168 -7.53 -7.51 13.46
N VAL A 169 -6.89 -7.33 14.61
CA VAL A 169 -7.07 -6.13 15.42
C VAL A 169 -6.21 -5.01 14.85
N VAL A 170 -6.87 -3.90 14.51
CA VAL A 170 -6.24 -2.73 13.91
C VAL A 170 -6.10 -1.65 14.96
N THR A 171 -4.89 -1.16 15.15
CA THR A 171 -4.58 -0.01 16.00
C THR A 171 -4.81 1.28 15.25
N LEU A 172 -5.71 2.12 15.73
CA LEU A 172 -6.04 3.42 15.14
C LEU A 172 -5.63 4.55 16.09
N PHE A 173 -5.36 5.73 15.52
CA PHE A 173 -4.96 6.93 16.29
C PHE A 173 -3.76 6.70 17.21
N GLY A 174 -2.80 5.87 16.79
CA GLY A 174 -1.60 5.60 17.58
C GLY A 174 -1.85 4.88 18.92
N GLY A 175 -2.94 4.10 19.03
CA GLY A 175 -3.35 3.40 20.24
C GLY A 175 -4.56 4.03 20.95
N GLY A 176 -5.16 5.05 20.37
CA GLY A 176 -6.41 5.65 20.87
C GLY A 176 -7.61 4.73 20.72
N GLN A 177 -7.64 3.95 19.64
CA GLN A 177 -8.71 2.98 19.35
C GLN A 177 -8.14 1.66 18.82
N TYR A 178 -8.88 0.57 19.06
CA TYR A 178 -8.59 -0.76 18.54
C TYR A 178 -9.87 -1.36 17.98
N LYS A 179 -9.81 -1.84 16.72
CA LYS A 179 -10.97 -2.44 16.04
C LYS A 179 -10.62 -3.79 15.47
N LEU A 180 -11.44 -4.80 15.74
CA LEU A 180 -11.34 -6.12 15.14
C LEU A 180 -12.01 -6.11 13.78
N TYR A 181 -11.21 -6.31 12.73
CA TYR A 181 -11.67 -6.52 11.36
C TYR A 181 -11.77 -8.01 11.09
N THR A 182 -12.94 -8.46 10.67
CA THR A 182 -13.18 -9.82 10.22
C THR A 182 -13.29 -9.85 8.70
N TYR A 183 -12.53 -10.74 8.07
CA TYR A 183 -12.48 -10.88 6.62
C TYR A 183 -12.96 -12.27 6.19
N ARG A 184 -13.75 -12.33 5.13
CA ARG A 184 -13.86 -13.53 4.29
C ARG A 184 -12.65 -13.56 3.37
N LYS A 185 -11.95 -14.71 3.26
CA LYS A 185 -10.79 -14.87 2.41
C LYS A 185 -11.01 -15.90 1.31
N TYR A 186 -10.41 -15.65 0.16
CA TYR A 186 -10.37 -16.52 -1.00
C TYR A 186 -8.90 -16.76 -1.38
N SER A 187 -8.45 -18.01 -1.27
CA SER A 187 -7.03 -18.37 -1.46
C SER A 187 -6.72 -18.93 -2.86
N ASP A 188 -7.74 -19.19 -3.69
CA ASP A 188 -7.58 -19.50 -5.11
C ASP A 188 -8.02 -18.26 -5.92
N VAL A 189 -7.05 -17.43 -6.29
CA VAL A 189 -7.24 -16.22 -7.11
C VAL A 189 -6.53 -16.45 -8.43
N ARG A 190 -7.23 -16.24 -9.54
CA ARG A 190 -6.72 -16.55 -10.87
C ARG A 190 -6.69 -15.32 -11.76
N LEU A 191 -5.64 -15.22 -12.58
CA LEU A 191 -5.50 -14.22 -13.62
C LEU A 191 -6.48 -14.52 -14.76
N VAL A 192 -7.29 -13.51 -15.13
CA VAL A 192 -8.27 -13.57 -16.21
C VAL A 192 -7.81 -12.76 -17.41
N TRP A 193 -7.35 -11.54 -17.16
CA TRP A 193 -6.85 -10.64 -18.18
C TRP A 193 -5.84 -9.65 -17.62
N ALA A 194 -4.77 -9.44 -18.36
CA ALA A 194 -3.79 -8.38 -18.17
C ALA A 194 -3.30 -7.89 -19.53
N PRO A 195 -3.27 -6.58 -19.81
CA PRO A 195 -2.66 -6.04 -21.03
C PRO A 195 -1.14 -6.23 -21.02
N GLU A 196 -0.46 -5.93 -22.11
CA GLU A 196 1.00 -5.83 -22.12
C GLU A 196 1.47 -4.74 -21.13
N PHE A 197 2.57 -4.99 -20.43
CA PHE A 197 3.18 -4.02 -19.50
C PHE A 197 3.37 -2.64 -20.15
N GLN A 198 3.75 -2.62 -21.45
CA GLN A 198 3.94 -1.38 -22.21
C GLN A 198 2.64 -0.57 -22.36
N ALA A 199 1.46 -1.20 -22.40
CA ALA A 199 0.17 -0.50 -22.38
C ALA A 199 -0.20 -0.01 -20.97
N ALA A 200 0.06 -0.86 -19.98
CA ALA A 200 -0.28 -0.56 -18.59
C ALA A 200 0.63 0.50 -17.94
N PHE A 201 1.89 0.57 -18.39
CA PHE A 201 2.92 1.48 -17.87
C PHE A 201 3.57 2.34 -18.96
N PHE A 202 2.77 2.79 -19.94
CA PHE A 202 3.23 3.70 -20.99
C PHE A 202 3.79 4.99 -20.39
N GLY A 203 4.97 5.40 -20.85
CA GLY A 203 5.73 6.52 -20.32
C GLY A 203 6.68 6.14 -19.17
N GLY A 204 6.58 4.92 -18.63
CA GLY A 204 7.51 4.38 -17.65
C GLY A 204 7.67 5.23 -16.38
N ASP A 205 8.81 5.11 -15.71
CA ASP A 205 9.12 5.90 -14.52
C ASP A 205 9.03 7.42 -14.73
N PRO A 206 9.41 8.03 -15.87
CA PRO A 206 9.20 9.46 -16.12
C PRO A 206 7.75 9.91 -15.92
N ASP A 207 6.76 9.12 -16.34
CA ASP A 207 5.34 9.46 -16.19
C ASP A 207 4.72 8.97 -14.88
N ASN A 208 5.38 8.10 -14.13
CA ASN A 208 4.92 7.61 -12.83
C ASN A 208 4.77 8.78 -11.83
N PHE A 209 3.66 8.86 -11.10
CA PHE A 209 3.26 10.00 -10.26
C PHE A 209 3.18 11.35 -11.00
N ASN A 210 2.99 11.33 -12.31
CA ASN A 210 2.80 12.54 -13.10
C ASN A 210 1.47 12.51 -13.87
N TYR A 211 1.05 13.68 -14.35
CA TYR A 211 -0.13 13.86 -15.17
C TYR A 211 0.12 15.00 -16.17
N PRO A 212 -0.31 14.95 -17.43
CA PRO A 212 -1.26 13.97 -18.01
C PRO A 212 -0.69 12.56 -18.12
N ARG A 213 -1.54 11.55 -17.91
CA ARG A 213 -1.21 10.14 -17.95
C ARG A 213 -1.97 9.43 -19.06
N TYR A 214 -1.39 8.34 -19.59
CA TYR A 214 -1.97 7.53 -20.68
C TYR A 214 -1.64 6.05 -20.44
N ALA A 215 -2.19 5.48 -19.37
CA ALA A 215 -1.86 4.13 -18.92
C ALA A 215 -3.10 3.24 -18.83
N LEU A 216 -3.07 2.08 -19.48
CA LEU A 216 -4.11 1.05 -19.32
C LEU A 216 -3.82 0.19 -18.08
N ASP A 217 -3.67 0.85 -16.93
CA ASP A 217 -3.31 0.16 -15.68
C ASP A 217 -4.55 -0.48 -15.03
N ALA A 218 -5.09 -1.49 -15.70
CA ALA A 218 -6.22 -2.29 -15.26
C ALA A 218 -6.00 -3.76 -15.60
N SER A 219 -6.52 -4.65 -14.75
CA SER A 219 -6.51 -6.10 -14.95
C SER A 219 -7.71 -6.74 -14.26
N PHE A 220 -8.01 -7.98 -14.67
CA PHE A 220 -9.05 -8.77 -14.03
C PHE A 220 -8.48 -10.05 -13.45
N LEU A 221 -8.87 -10.31 -12.21
CA LEU A 221 -8.70 -11.57 -11.50
C LEU A 221 -10.07 -12.23 -11.28
N ARG A 222 -10.07 -13.48 -10.82
CA ARG A 222 -11.27 -14.15 -10.35
C ARG A 222 -11.00 -14.96 -9.11
N ALA A 223 -11.89 -14.86 -8.12
CA ALA A 223 -11.86 -15.70 -6.94
C ALA A 223 -12.54 -17.04 -7.19
N TYR A 224 -11.92 -18.10 -6.70
CA TYR A 224 -12.38 -19.48 -6.79
C TYR A 224 -12.50 -20.13 -5.41
N GLU A 225 -13.45 -21.03 -5.28
CA GLU A 225 -13.61 -21.91 -4.12
C GLU A 225 -14.04 -23.30 -4.60
N ASN A 226 -13.39 -24.35 -4.10
CA ASN A 226 -13.62 -25.73 -4.52
C ASN A 226 -13.56 -25.92 -6.05
N GLY A 227 -12.61 -25.25 -6.71
CA GLY A 227 -12.39 -25.34 -8.16
C GLY A 227 -13.44 -24.63 -9.02
N LYS A 228 -14.37 -23.87 -8.43
CA LYS A 228 -15.40 -23.10 -9.13
C LYS A 228 -15.31 -21.62 -8.81
N PRO A 229 -15.68 -20.71 -9.74
CA PRO A 229 -15.85 -19.30 -9.45
C PRO A 229 -16.79 -19.08 -8.27
N VAL A 230 -16.41 -18.21 -7.36
CA VAL A 230 -17.27 -17.88 -6.22
C VAL A 230 -18.51 -17.10 -6.67
N LYS A 231 -19.64 -17.32 -6.00
CA LYS A 231 -20.82 -16.51 -6.16
C LYS A 231 -20.86 -15.45 -5.07
N VAL A 232 -20.86 -14.19 -5.47
CA VAL A 232 -20.90 -13.05 -4.54
C VAL A 232 -22.22 -12.32 -4.64
N ALA A 233 -22.79 -11.97 -3.49
CA ALA A 233 -24.05 -11.21 -3.43
C ALA A 233 -23.84 -9.70 -3.65
N ALA A 234 -22.67 -9.19 -3.29
CA ALA A 234 -22.31 -7.79 -3.45
C ALA A 234 -21.19 -7.64 -4.49
N PHE A 235 -21.48 -6.85 -5.51
CA PHE A 235 -20.52 -6.44 -6.54
C PHE A 235 -20.91 -5.06 -7.07
N LEU A 236 -19.94 -4.34 -7.64
CA LEU A 236 -20.14 -3.04 -8.24
C LEU A 236 -20.61 -3.19 -9.69
N LYS A 237 -21.62 -2.43 -10.07
CA LYS A 237 -22.08 -2.40 -11.47
C LYS A 237 -21.02 -1.70 -12.33
N TRP A 238 -20.71 -2.29 -13.46
CA TRP A 238 -19.82 -1.72 -14.46
C TRP A 238 -20.50 -0.57 -15.20
N SER A 239 -19.81 0.58 -15.29
CA SER A 239 -20.32 1.76 -16.01
C SER A 239 -19.25 2.30 -16.97
N PRO A 240 -19.29 1.96 -18.27
CA PRO A 240 -18.28 2.38 -19.25
C PRO A 240 -18.49 3.82 -19.76
N ARG A 241 -19.21 4.65 -19.03
CA ARG A 241 -19.44 6.05 -19.39
C ARG A 241 -18.21 6.93 -19.11
N ALA A 242 -18.12 8.05 -19.82
CA ALA A 242 -17.11 9.06 -19.54
C ALA A 242 -17.32 9.71 -18.16
N PRO A 243 -16.25 9.91 -17.36
CA PRO A 243 -16.33 10.72 -16.15
C PRO A 243 -16.64 12.18 -16.49
N GLN A 244 -17.42 12.85 -15.66
CA GLN A 244 -17.82 14.24 -15.91
C GLN A 244 -17.09 15.20 -14.96
N PRO A 245 -16.51 16.31 -15.44
CA PRO A 245 -15.91 17.32 -14.57
C PRO A 245 -16.93 17.82 -13.51
N GLY A 246 -16.48 17.87 -12.26
CA GLY A 246 -17.31 18.24 -11.10
C GLY A 246 -18.15 17.10 -10.52
N GLU A 247 -18.19 15.94 -11.15
CA GLU A 247 -18.90 14.76 -10.65
C GLU A 247 -18.31 14.25 -9.34
N ALA A 248 -19.19 13.98 -8.35
CA ALA A 248 -18.79 13.38 -7.08
C ALA A 248 -18.30 11.93 -7.28
N THR A 249 -17.19 11.61 -6.66
CA THR A 249 -16.52 10.31 -6.74
C THR A 249 -16.15 9.78 -5.37
N PHE A 250 -16.12 8.45 -5.23
CA PHE A 250 -15.67 7.77 -4.02
C PHE A 250 -14.61 6.75 -4.38
N VAL A 251 -13.49 6.79 -3.67
CA VAL A 251 -12.45 5.75 -3.75
C VAL A 251 -12.59 4.84 -2.54
N VAL A 252 -12.72 3.54 -2.81
CA VAL A 252 -12.95 2.53 -1.76
C VAL A 252 -11.84 1.50 -1.82
N GLY A 253 -10.96 1.52 -0.82
CA GLY A 253 -9.79 0.64 -0.86
C GLY A 253 -9.06 0.54 0.46
N ASN A 254 -7.88 -0.05 0.38
CA ASN A 254 -7.05 -0.34 1.55
C ASN A 254 -5.76 0.49 1.47
N PRO A 255 -5.80 1.78 1.84
CA PRO A 255 -4.60 2.62 1.87
C PRO A 255 -3.56 2.05 2.83
N GLY A 256 -2.30 1.99 2.41
CA GLY A 256 -1.21 1.36 3.12
C GLY A 256 -0.96 1.99 4.48
N SER A 257 -0.14 3.00 4.55
CA SER A 257 0.14 3.73 5.80
C SER A 257 0.37 5.22 5.56
N THR A 258 -0.12 6.03 6.48
CA THR A 258 0.18 7.47 6.55
C THR A 258 0.82 7.82 7.89
N GLN A 259 1.38 9.01 7.97
CA GLN A 259 2.06 9.56 9.14
C GLN A 259 1.55 10.99 9.43
N ARG A 260 0.24 11.22 9.23
CA ARG A 260 -0.41 12.52 9.42
C ARG A 260 -0.60 12.88 10.88
N LEU A 261 -0.59 11.87 11.75
CA LEU A 261 -0.70 12.05 13.18
C LEU A 261 0.66 12.19 13.87
N PHE A 262 1.76 12.17 13.10
CA PHE A 262 3.11 12.33 13.65
C PHE A 262 3.31 13.73 14.25
N THR A 263 4.10 13.75 15.33
CA THR A 263 4.58 14.99 15.93
C THR A 263 5.73 15.59 15.12
N SER A 264 6.03 16.87 15.34
CA SER A 264 7.16 17.55 14.70
C SER A 264 8.49 16.82 14.91
N ASP A 265 8.72 16.19 16.07
CA ASP A 265 9.94 15.45 16.36
C ASP A 265 10.05 14.17 15.51
N GLN A 266 8.93 13.45 15.30
CA GLN A 266 8.89 12.29 14.42
C GLN A 266 9.13 12.71 12.96
N LEU A 267 8.52 13.80 12.51
CA LEU A 267 8.75 14.35 11.16
C LEU A 267 10.21 14.80 10.96
N ALA A 268 10.82 15.42 11.97
CA ALA A 268 12.22 15.80 11.94
C ALA A 268 13.16 14.58 11.83
N PHE A 269 12.82 13.46 12.49
CA PHE A 269 13.55 12.21 12.34
C PHE A 269 13.42 11.64 10.91
N GLN A 270 12.21 11.65 10.34
CA GLN A 270 12.00 11.22 8.95
C GLN A 270 12.86 12.05 7.98
N ARG A 271 12.79 13.38 8.10
CA ARG A 271 13.51 14.33 7.24
C ARG A 271 15.03 14.19 7.34
N ALA A 272 15.55 14.07 8.57
CA ALA A 272 17.00 14.17 8.80
C ALA A 272 17.73 12.82 8.78
N VAL A 273 17.03 11.70 8.98
CA VAL A 273 17.64 10.39 9.17
C VAL A 273 17.07 9.34 8.22
N SER A 274 15.76 9.07 8.31
CA SER A 274 15.16 7.90 7.65
C SER A 274 15.13 8.07 6.12
N LEU A 275 14.57 9.15 5.60
CA LEU A 275 14.43 9.37 4.16
C LEU A 275 15.78 9.51 3.44
N PRO A 276 16.74 10.34 3.91
CA PRO A 276 18.04 10.44 3.25
C PRO A 276 18.81 9.11 3.21
N LEU A 277 18.75 8.32 4.28
CA LEU A 277 19.37 6.99 4.30
C LEU A 277 18.73 6.07 3.26
N ASN A 278 17.40 5.96 3.27
CA ASN A 278 16.68 5.08 2.35
C ASN A 278 16.89 5.48 0.89
N ASN A 279 16.84 6.77 0.57
CA ASN A 279 17.12 7.27 -0.78
C ASN A 279 18.52 6.89 -1.26
N ARG A 280 19.55 7.05 -0.40
CA ARG A 280 20.93 6.70 -0.73
C ARG A 280 21.09 5.20 -0.99
N VAL A 281 20.60 4.35 -0.07
CA VAL A 281 20.82 2.89 -0.17
C VAL A 281 20.05 2.27 -1.32
N LEU A 282 18.81 2.73 -1.59
CA LEU A 282 18.02 2.23 -2.72
C LEU A 282 18.53 2.72 -4.07
N SER A 283 19.06 3.95 -4.15
CA SER A 283 19.68 4.44 -5.39
C SER A 283 20.87 3.59 -5.80
N GLU A 284 21.68 3.12 -4.84
CA GLU A 284 22.79 2.20 -5.12
C GLU A 284 22.27 0.83 -5.58
N LEU A 285 21.26 0.27 -4.90
CA LEU A 285 20.67 -1.02 -5.30
C LEU A 285 20.13 -0.96 -6.73
N ARG A 286 19.42 0.14 -7.08
CA ARG A 286 18.96 0.39 -8.45
C ARG A 286 20.11 0.34 -9.45
N GLY A 287 21.21 1.04 -9.18
CA GLY A 287 22.36 1.07 -10.07
C GLY A 287 23.00 -0.31 -10.26
N ARG A 288 23.18 -1.07 -9.17
CA ARG A 288 23.71 -2.44 -9.21
C ARG A 288 22.81 -3.38 -10.00
N LEU A 289 21.47 -3.29 -9.78
CA LEU A 289 20.47 -4.11 -10.47
C LEU A 289 20.48 -3.83 -11.97
N LEU A 290 20.44 -2.56 -12.38
CA LEU A 290 20.51 -2.17 -13.80
C LEU A 290 21.75 -2.74 -14.47
N SER A 291 22.94 -2.58 -13.87
CA SER A 291 24.18 -3.13 -14.41
C SER A 291 24.16 -4.66 -14.54
N ALA A 292 23.56 -5.36 -13.55
CA ALA A 292 23.43 -6.81 -13.63
C ALA A 292 22.45 -7.27 -14.70
N MET A 293 21.36 -6.52 -14.91
CA MET A 293 20.34 -6.81 -15.93
C MET A 293 20.87 -6.63 -17.37
N GLU A 294 21.86 -5.77 -17.59
CA GLU A 294 22.47 -5.58 -18.91
C GLU A 294 23.23 -6.83 -19.42
N GLN A 295 23.55 -7.77 -18.55
CA GLN A 295 24.34 -8.96 -18.91
C GLN A 295 23.57 -9.96 -19.80
N SER A 296 22.24 -9.99 -19.75
CA SER A 296 21.42 -10.83 -20.63
C SER A 296 19.96 -10.39 -20.70
N ALA A 297 19.27 -10.77 -21.76
CA ALA A 297 17.83 -10.55 -21.91
C ALA A 297 17.02 -11.27 -20.81
N GLU A 298 17.49 -12.45 -20.37
CA GLU A 298 16.81 -13.20 -19.31
C GLU A 298 16.92 -12.48 -17.97
N ARG A 299 18.09 -11.93 -17.61
CA ARG A 299 18.22 -11.11 -16.38
C ARG A 299 17.35 -9.85 -16.43
N LYS A 300 17.16 -9.25 -17.61
CA LYS A 300 16.21 -8.13 -17.78
C LYS A 300 14.78 -8.58 -17.46
N ARG A 301 14.37 -9.73 -17.97
CA ARG A 301 13.05 -10.31 -17.69
C ARG A 301 12.87 -10.62 -16.21
N GLU A 302 13.85 -11.31 -15.58
CA GLU A 302 13.81 -11.74 -14.19
C GLU A 302 13.89 -10.59 -13.18
N GLY A 303 14.68 -9.55 -13.48
CA GLY A 303 14.89 -8.39 -12.60
C GLY A 303 13.88 -7.27 -12.76
N GLY A 304 13.02 -7.34 -13.79
CA GLY A 304 12.13 -6.23 -14.19
C GLY A 304 11.16 -5.79 -13.10
N ASP A 305 10.50 -6.73 -12.44
CA ASP A 305 9.58 -6.45 -11.35
C ASP A 305 10.29 -5.83 -10.13
N THR A 306 11.44 -6.38 -9.75
CA THR A 306 12.28 -5.81 -8.68
C THR A 306 12.73 -4.38 -9.00
N LEU A 307 13.12 -4.11 -10.25
CA LEU A 307 13.51 -2.77 -10.69
C LEU A 307 12.34 -1.80 -10.59
N PHE A 308 11.16 -2.20 -11.08
CA PHE A 308 9.94 -1.40 -10.99
C PHE A 308 9.61 -1.03 -9.54
N GLY A 309 9.67 -2.00 -8.61
CA GLY A 309 9.42 -1.77 -7.18
C GLY A 309 10.43 -0.78 -6.55
N ILE A 310 11.72 -0.90 -6.90
CA ILE A 310 12.78 0.00 -6.42
C ILE A 310 12.57 1.42 -6.96
N GLU A 311 12.32 1.60 -8.25
CA GLU A 311 12.13 2.92 -8.88
C GLU A 311 10.89 3.62 -8.31
N ASN A 312 9.78 2.89 -8.17
CA ASN A 312 8.56 3.41 -7.54
C ASN A 312 8.83 3.87 -6.09
N THR A 313 9.50 3.04 -5.29
CA THR A 313 9.83 3.36 -3.89
C THR A 313 10.76 4.57 -3.77
N LEU A 314 11.78 4.67 -4.63
CA LEU A 314 12.68 5.81 -4.67
C LEU A 314 11.92 7.11 -4.96
N LYS A 315 11.02 7.10 -5.94
CA LYS A 315 10.23 8.27 -6.28
C LYS A 315 9.33 8.72 -5.13
N VAL A 316 8.71 7.75 -4.43
CA VAL A 316 7.92 8.02 -3.22
C VAL A 316 8.78 8.65 -2.13
N PHE A 317 9.95 8.10 -1.82
CA PHE A 317 10.82 8.61 -0.76
C PHE A 317 11.41 9.99 -1.11
N ILE A 318 11.81 10.20 -2.36
CA ILE A 318 12.27 11.52 -2.84
C ILE A 318 11.15 12.56 -2.71
N GLY A 319 9.93 12.23 -3.13
CA GLY A 319 8.78 13.14 -3.00
C GLY A 319 8.42 13.44 -1.54
N ARG A 320 8.48 12.45 -0.66
CA ARG A 320 8.31 12.64 0.79
C ARG A 320 9.40 13.53 1.39
N GLU A 321 10.65 13.34 0.99
CA GLU A 321 11.77 14.17 1.42
C GLU A 321 11.61 15.62 0.93
N GLN A 322 11.21 15.81 -0.33
CA GLN A 322 10.91 17.12 -0.88
C GLN A 322 9.79 17.82 -0.11
N ALA A 323 8.69 17.12 0.19
CA ALA A 323 7.59 17.68 0.98
C ALA A 323 8.04 18.11 2.38
N LEU A 324 8.84 17.30 3.09
CA LEU A 324 9.37 17.66 4.41
C LEU A 324 10.47 18.73 4.36
N ASN A 325 11.03 19.03 3.19
CA ASN A 325 11.98 20.11 2.98
C ASN A 325 11.29 21.39 2.45
N ASP A 326 9.99 21.36 2.13
CA ASP A 326 9.20 22.55 1.81
C ASP A 326 8.82 23.31 3.10
N PRO A 327 9.35 24.54 3.33
CA PRO A 327 9.06 25.28 4.55
C PRO A 327 7.58 25.64 4.71
N ALA A 328 6.85 25.85 3.61
CA ALA A 328 5.42 26.20 3.66
C ALA A 328 4.60 24.99 4.11
N PHE A 329 4.88 23.82 3.56
CA PHE A 329 4.22 22.58 3.96
C PHE A 329 4.51 22.22 5.42
N VAL A 330 5.79 22.25 5.83
CA VAL A 330 6.19 21.94 7.23
C VAL A 330 5.58 22.95 8.20
N LYS A 331 5.44 24.22 7.80
CA LYS A 331 4.78 25.22 8.64
C LYS A 331 3.32 24.87 8.91
N VAL A 332 2.58 24.40 7.91
CA VAL A 332 1.17 23.96 8.10
C VAL A 332 1.10 22.82 9.12
N LEU A 333 1.99 21.83 9.00
CA LEU A 333 2.03 20.69 9.95
C LEU A 333 2.35 21.15 11.38
N ALA A 334 3.31 22.07 11.52
CA ALA A 334 3.69 22.65 12.81
C ALA A 334 2.57 23.51 13.42
N ASP A 335 1.87 24.30 12.62
CA ASP A 335 0.73 25.12 13.06
C ASP A 335 -0.43 24.22 13.55
N ASN A 336 -0.71 23.10 12.85
CA ASN A 336 -1.72 22.13 13.26
C ASN A 336 -1.36 21.47 14.60
N GLU A 337 -0.10 21.11 14.81
CA GLU A 337 0.37 20.59 16.10
C GLU A 337 0.25 21.63 17.20
N ALA A 338 0.65 22.87 16.95
CA ALA A 338 0.54 23.98 17.90
C ALA A 338 -0.92 24.26 18.30
N ALA A 339 -1.84 24.23 17.33
CA ALA A 339 -3.27 24.37 17.58
C ALA A 339 -3.83 23.23 18.48
N LEU A 340 -3.41 21.99 18.23
CA LEU A 340 -3.79 20.86 19.07
C LEU A 340 -3.23 21.00 20.49
N LYS A 341 -1.95 21.38 20.63
CA LYS A 341 -1.32 21.66 21.94
C LYS A 341 -2.09 22.73 22.72
N ALA A 342 -2.47 23.82 22.04
CA ALA A 342 -3.23 24.92 22.66
C ALA A 342 -4.61 24.46 23.15
N LYS A 343 -5.32 23.63 22.38
CA LYS A 343 -6.62 23.07 22.78
C LYS A 343 -6.52 22.05 23.92
N ALA A 344 -5.43 21.30 23.98
CA ALA A 344 -5.15 20.35 25.04
C ALA A 344 -4.61 20.99 26.33
N ALA A 345 -4.19 22.27 26.28
CA ALA A 345 -3.62 22.97 27.42
C ALA A 345 -4.61 23.04 28.61
N GLY A 346 -4.12 22.74 29.81
CA GLY A 346 -4.93 22.71 31.02
C GLY A 346 -5.63 21.38 31.31
N ASN A 347 -5.62 20.42 30.42
CA ASN A 347 -6.12 19.08 30.66
C ASN A 347 -5.02 18.20 31.31
N ALA A 348 -5.06 18.09 32.65
CA ALA A 348 -4.05 17.35 33.41
C ALA A 348 -3.98 15.85 33.04
N ALA A 349 -5.07 15.25 32.56
CA ALA A 349 -5.09 13.85 32.14
C ALA A 349 -4.25 13.57 30.90
N ILE A 350 -4.10 14.56 30.01
CA ILE A 350 -3.27 14.45 28.80
C ILE A 350 -1.78 14.56 29.15
N GLY A 351 -1.42 15.47 30.06
CA GLY A 351 -0.01 15.72 30.42
C GLY A 351 0.80 16.31 29.25
N ASN A 352 2.01 15.77 29.03
CA ASN A 352 2.90 16.21 27.93
C ASN A 352 3.30 15.04 27.01
N PRO A 353 2.38 14.46 26.23
CA PRO A 353 2.69 13.35 25.34
C PRO A 353 3.66 13.74 24.21
N TRP A 354 3.71 14.99 23.79
CA TRP A 354 4.69 15.46 22.79
C TRP A 354 6.13 15.35 23.29
N GLY A 355 6.37 15.70 24.57
CA GLY A 355 7.68 15.52 25.20
C GLY A 355 8.06 14.05 25.37
N ASP A 356 7.08 13.18 25.66
CA ASP A 356 7.29 11.73 25.72
C ASP A 356 7.67 11.16 24.36
N VAL A 357 7.01 11.60 23.27
CA VAL A 357 7.37 11.23 21.88
C VAL A 357 8.77 11.73 21.54
N ALA A 358 9.11 12.98 21.82
CA ALA A 358 10.44 13.54 21.54
C ALA A 358 11.55 12.73 22.21
N LYS A 359 11.35 12.32 23.47
CA LYS A 359 12.28 11.48 24.23
C LYS A 359 12.42 10.09 23.59
N ALA A 360 11.31 9.46 23.20
CA ALA A 360 11.31 8.15 22.55
C ALA A 360 12.04 8.19 21.20
N VAL A 361 11.78 9.20 20.37
CA VAL A 361 12.46 9.42 19.09
C VAL A 361 13.96 9.64 19.30
N GLY A 362 14.35 10.42 20.33
CA GLY A 362 15.74 10.60 20.71
C GLY A 362 16.45 9.28 21.04
N ALA A 363 15.79 8.43 21.85
CA ALA A 363 16.31 7.11 22.21
C ALA A 363 16.39 6.13 21.02
N TYR A 364 15.50 6.26 20.05
CA TYR A 364 15.50 5.42 18.84
C TYR A 364 16.65 5.74 17.88
N ARG A 365 17.17 6.96 17.87
CA ARG A 365 18.29 7.35 16.99
C ARG A 365 19.50 6.42 17.12
N ASP A 366 19.84 6.02 18.35
CA ASP A 366 20.97 5.13 18.61
C ASP A 366 20.69 3.68 18.19
N LEU A 367 19.45 3.27 18.20
CA LEU A 367 19.00 1.93 17.82
C LEU A 367 18.71 1.79 16.32
N TYR A 368 18.51 2.90 15.60
CA TYR A 368 17.97 2.89 14.25
C TYR A 368 18.84 2.11 13.27
N LEU A 369 20.14 2.40 13.19
CA LEU A 369 21.04 1.72 12.26
C LEU A 369 21.23 0.24 12.61
N PRO A 370 21.57 -0.16 13.86
CA PRO A 370 21.63 -1.57 14.22
C PRO A 370 20.34 -2.33 13.90
N TYR A 371 19.18 -1.78 14.28
CA TYR A 371 17.88 -2.41 14.04
C TYR A 371 17.52 -2.47 12.55
N ARG A 372 17.88 -1.44 11.77
CA ARG A 372 17.61 -1.39 10.32
C ARG A 372 18.43 -2.39 9.52
N PHE A 373 19.67 -2.69 9.96
CA PHE A 373 20.61 -3.50 9.21
C PHE A 373 20.84 -4.91 9.75
N ILE A 374 20.11 -5.35 10.78
CA ILE A 374 20.20 -6.73 11.26
C ILE A 374 19.55 -7.73 10.30
N HIS A 375 18.62 -7.28 9.47
CA HIS A 375 17.91 -8.09 8.48
C HIS A 375 18.53 -7.90 7.10
N PRO A 376 19.30 -8.88 6.58
CA PRO A 376 19.78 -8.84 5.21
C PRO A 376 18.63 -8.96 4.21
N MET A 377 18.67 -8.22 3.11
CA MET A 377 17.67 -8.24 2.07
C MET A 377 17.87 -9.45 1.14
N SER A 378 17.02 -10.45 1.25
CA SER A 378 17.00 -11.63 0.38
C SER A 378 15.74 -12.45 0.68
N ASP A 379 15.00 -12.86 -0.34
CA ASP A 379 13.80 -13.70 -0.16
C ASP A 379 14.16 -15.05 0.45
N LEU A 380 15.32 -15.59 0.08
CA LEU A 380 15.84 -16.82 0.67
C LEU A 380 16.19 -16.68 2.17
N TYR A 381 16.72 -15.50 2.57
CA TYR A 381 16.96 -15.22 3.99
C TYR A 381 15.63 -15.03 4.75
N ASP A 382 14.66 -14.39 4.15
CA ASP A 382 13.34 -14.19 4.77
C ASP A 382 12.63 -15.54 5.01
N TYR A 383 12.75 -16.49 4.06
CA TYR A 383 12.29 -17.87 4.28
C TYR A 383 13.03 -18.55 5.45
N ALA A 384 14.37 -18.44 5.49
CA ALA A 384 15.16 -19.02 6.56
C ALA A 384 14.78 -18.46 7.94
N GLN A 385 14.67 -17.13 8.05
CA GLN A 385 14.30 -16.47 9.29
C GLN A 385 12.88 -16.85 9.74
N SER A 386 11.93 -16.86 8.79
CA SER A 386 10.54 -17.25 9.05
C SER A 386 10.42 -18.69 9.56
N LEU A 387 11.16 -19.62 8.96
CA LEU A 387 11.22 -21.02 9.38
C LEU A 387 11.81 -21.17 10.78
N VAL A 388 12.95 -20.52 11.06
CA VAL A 388 13.61 -20.54 12.37
C VAL A 388 12.69 -19.97 13.45
N ARG A 389 12.10 -18.81 13.20
CA ARG A 389 11.20 -18.17 14.16
C ARG A 389 9.89 -18.91 14.35
N ALA A 390 9.26 -19.40 13.27
CA ALA A 390 8.02 -20.15 13.37
C ALA A 390 8.19 -21.43 14.22
N ALA A 391 9.34 -22.10 14.11
CA ALA A 391 9.65 -23.27 14.91
C ALA A 391 9.70 -22.96 16.41
N ASP A 392 10.31 -21.84 16.80
CA ASP A 392 10.37 -21.41 18.19
C ASP A 392 9.02 -20.86 18.70
N GLU A 393 8.36 -20.05 17.90
CA GLU A 393 7.12 -19.38 18.32
C GLU A 393 5.94 -20.35 18.42
N ARG A 394 5.84 -21.36 17.55
CA ARG A 394 4.79 -22.40 17.63
C ARG A 394 4.87 -23.23 18.90
N ALA A 395 6.04 -23.36 19.50
CA ALA A 395 6.20 -24.04 20.78
C ALA A 395 5.64 -23.25 21.99
N LYS A 396 5.34 -21.95 21.81
CA LYS A 396 4.83 -21.07 22.87
C LYS A 396 3.29 -20.99 22.86
N PRO A 397 2.67 -20.67 24.01
CA PRO A 397 1.27 -20.26 24.05
C PRO A 397 1.02 -19.08 23.09
N ASN A 398 -0.16 -19.05 22.45
CA ASN A 398 -0.50 -18.03 21.44
C ASN A 398 -0.26 -16.57 21.91
N ALA A 399 -0.60 -16.27 23.16
CA ALA A 399 -0.45 -14.94 23.76
C ALA A 399 1.02 -14.53 24.04
N GLU A 400 1.96 -15.47 23.99
CA GLU A 400 3.39 -15.23 24.24
C GLU A 400 4.21 -15.17 22.95
N ARG A 401 3.56 -15.42 21.79
CA ARG A 401 4.21 -15.41 20.48
C ARG A 401 4.45 -13.99 19.99
N LEU A 402 5.51 -13.84 19.22
CA LEU A 402 5.78 -12.58 18.52
C LEU A 402 4.64 -12.24 17.53
N PRO A 403 4.36 -10.96 17.29
CA PRO A 403 3.52 -10.53 16.18
C PRO A 403 3.98 -11.18 14.87
N GLY A 404 3.02 -11.62 14.04
CA GLY A 404 3.31 -12.39 12.82
C GLY A 404 3.28 -13.92 13.01
N PHE A 405 3.40 -14.42 14.25
CA PHE A 405 3.44 -15.85 14.56
C PHE A 405 2.25 -16.34 15.41
N THR A 406 1.25 -15.49 15.62
CA THR A 406 0.02 -15.88 16.34
C THR A 406 -0.84 -16.83 15.49
N ASP A 407 -1.77 -17.54 16.14
CA ASP A 407 -2.67 -18.51 15.47
C ASP A 407 -3.46 -17.87 14.31
N SER A 408 -3.78 -16.57 14.40
CA SER A 408 -4.47 -15.82 13.34
C SER A 408 -3.56 -15.48 12.15
N GLN A 409 -2.25 -15.41 12.36
CA GLN A 409 -1.27 -14.95 11.36
C GLN A 409 -0.45 -16.09 10.76
N LEU A 410 -0.23 -17.18 11.50
CA LEU A 410 0.49 -18.35 11.00
C LEU A 410 0.01 -18.89 9.64
N PRO A 411 -1.31 -18.92 9.31
CA PRO A 411 -1.73 -19.38 7.99
C PRO A 411 -1.28 -18.49 6.83
N LEU A 412 -1.08 -17.18 7.06
CA LEU A 412 -0.51 -16.29 6.05
C LEU A 412 1.00 -16.52 5.89
N LEU A 413 1.69 -16.63 7.01
CA LEU A 413 3.12 -16.91 7.03
C LEU A 413 3.42 -18.28 6.38
N GLU A 414 2.64 -19.31 6.68
CA GLU A 414 2.78 -20.62 6.04
C GLU A 414 2.62 -20.51 4.52
N LYS A 415 1.59 -19.78 4.05
CA LYS A 415 1.37 -19.57 2.62
C LYS A 415 2.53 -18.84 1.96
N GLU A 416 3.13 -17.86 2.63
CA GLU A 416 4.30 -17.12 2.14
C GLU A 416 5.55 -18.02 2.10
N VAL A 417 5.83 -18.74 3.17
CA VAL A 417 6.98 -19.63 3.24
C VAL A 417 6.90 -20.79 2.24
N LEU A 418 5.68 -21.30 1.96
CA LEU A 418 5.44 -22.40 1.03
C LEU A 418 5.09 -21.95 -0.39
N ASP A 419 5.27 -20.69 -0.70
CA ASP A 419 5.07 -20.13 -2.03
C ASP A 419 5.93 -20.82 -3.09
N GLU A 420 5.38 -21.00 -4.29
CA GLU A 420 6.03 -21.68 -5.43
C GLU A 420 6.59 -20.68 -6.46
N ARG A 421 6.72 -19.39 -6.07
CA ARG A 421 7.30 -18.38 -6.97
C ARG A 421 8.75 -18.72 -7.37
N PRO A 422 9.17 -18.37 -8.59
CA PRO A 422 10.56 -18.58 -9.02
C PRO A 422 11.54 -17.78 -8.16
N ILE A 423 12.65 -18.40 -7.80
CA ILE A 423 13.77 -17.76 -7.12
C ILE A 423 14.94 -17.70 -8.09
N TYR A 424 15.50 -16.51 -8.28
CA TYR A 424 16.61 -16.26 -9.19
C TYR A 424 17.91 -16.10 -8.41
N PRO A 425 18.81 -17.10 -8.39
CA PRO A 425 20.00 -17.07 -7.52
C PRO A 425 20.90 -15.84 -7.71
N TRP A 426 21.06 -15.35 -8.94
CA TRP A 426 21.87 -14.15 -9.20
C TRP A 426 21.27 -12.90 -8.54
N LEU A 427 19.93 -12.77 -8.53
CA LEU A 427 19.23 -11.64 -7.93
C LEU A 427 19.29 -11.72 -6.39
N GLU A 428 19.12 -12.91 -5.83
CA GLU A 428 19.27 -13.16 -4.40
C GLU A 428 20.69 -12.84 -3.90
N GLN A 429 21.69 -13.30 -4.64
CA GLN A 429 23.08 -12.97 -4.32
C GLN A 429 23.35 -11.47 -4.39
N LEU A 430 22.86 -10.77 -5.40
CA LEU A 430 23.01 -9.31 -5.55
C LEU A 430 22.36 -8.56 -4.37
N LYS A 431 21.12 -8.91 -4.00
CA LYS A 431 20.38 -8.30 -2.89
C LYS A 431 21.11 -8.53 -1.56
N LEU A 432 21.53 -9.76 -1.30
CA LEU A 432 22.21 -10.15 -0.07
C LEU A 432 23.59 -9.47 0.06
N GLU A 433 24.42 -9.52 -0.99
CA GLU A 433 25.72 -8.84 -1.05
C GLU A 433 25.59 -7.34 -0.79
N TRP A 434 24.66 -6.69 -1.49
CA TRP A 434 24.40 -5.27 -1.30
C TRP A 434 23.99 -4.96 0.15
N SER A 435 23.07 -5.71 0.71
CA SER A 435 22.57 -5.52 2.08
C SER A 435 23.66 -5.68 3.13
N LEU A 436 24.51 -6.71 3.02
CA LEU A 436 25.65 -6.94 3.90
C LEU A 436 26.70 -5.82 3.76
N SER A 437 26.94 -5.33 2.54
CA SER A 437 27.83 -4.19 2.31
C SER A 437 27.31 -2.93 2.99
N LYS A 438 26.00 -2.66 2.90
CA LYS A 438 25.38 -1.48 3.55
C LYS A 438 25.41 -1.59 5.08
N ALA A 439 25.21 -2.78 5.65
CA ALA A 439 25.36 -3.00 7.09
C ALA A 439 26.77 -2.64 7.55
N ARG A 440 27.81 -3.14 6.87
CA ARG A 440 29.22 -2.83 7.17
C ARG A 440 29.53 -1.34 7.03
N GLU A 441 29.00 -0.68 5.99
CA GLU A 441 29.23 0.76 5.78
C GLU A 441 28.55 1.62 6.85
N ALA A 442 27.34 1.24 7.25
CA ALA A 442 26.55 2.01 8.20
C ALA A 442 27.02 1.84 9.66
N LEU A 443 27.41 0.64 10.04
CA LEU A 443 27.80 0.30 11.41
C LEU A 443 29.31 0.38 11.64
N GLY A 444 30.11 0.21 10.57
CA GLY A 444 31.56 0.12 10.64
C GLY A 444 32.06 -1.33 10.69
N ALA A 445 33.27 -1.56 10.16
CA ALA A 445 33.85 -2.90 10.07
C ALA A 445 34.17 -3.53 11.45
N ASP A 446 34.43 -2.70 12.43
CA ASP A 446 34.79 -3.14 13.80
C ASP A 446 33.57 -3.27 14.74
N ASP A 447 32.37 -2.92 14.29
CA ASP A 447 31.16 -3.06 15.07
C ASP A 447 30.84 -4.54 15.36
N ALA A 448 30.36 -4.83 16.57
CA ALA A 448 30.06 -6.19 17.01
C ALA A 448 29.02 -6.90 16.15
N GLN A 449 28.00 -6.16 15.69
CA GLN A 449 26.97 -6.70 14.81
C GLN A 449 27.52 -6.98 13.41
N THR A 450 28.36 -6.10 12.87
CA THR A 450 29.07 -6.34 11.60
C THR A 450 29.92 -7.60 11.66
N ARG A 451 30.66 -7.79 12.77
CA ARG A 451 31.45 -9.02 12.99
C ARG A 451 30.57 -10.26 13.15
N LEU A 452 29.43 -10.14 13.82
CA LEU A 452 28.45 -11.21 13.91
C LEU A 452 27.93 -11.59 12.52
N MET A 453 27.57 -10.61 11.68
CA MET A 453 26.99 -10.83 10.35
C MET A 453 28.01 -11.40 9.35
N LEU A 454 29.22 -10.85 9.31
CA LEU A 454 30.21 -11.18 8.28
C LEU A 454 31.23 -12.24 8.72
N GLY A 455 31.49 -12.40 10.02
CA GLY A 455 32.55 -13.25 10.50
C GLY A 455 33.90 -12.77 9.97
N ARG A 456 34.53 -13.60 9.11
CA ARG A 456 35.82 -13.31 8.44
C ARG A 456 35.66 -13.17 6.93
N GLU A 457 34.44 -13.17 6.43
CA GLU A 457 34.14 -13.16 4.99
C GLU A 457 33.88 -11.74 4.49
N SER A 458 34.11 -11.51 3.21
CA SER A 458 33.58 -10.32 2.54
C SER A 458 32.07 -10.46 2.30
N PRO A 459 31.33 -9.34 2.15
CA PRO A 459 29.91 -9.40 1.77
C PRO A 459 29.66 -10.26 0.54
N GLU A 460 30.50 -10.14 -0.49
CA GLU A 460 30.42 -10.89 -1.75
C GLU A 460 30.65 -12.40 -1.51
N GLY A 461 31.72 -12.76 -0.75
CA GLY A 461 32.05 -14.15 -0.45
C GLY A 461 30.97 -14.83 0.37
N LEU A 462 30.45 -14.14 1.41
CA LEU A 462 29.39 -14.64 2.25
C LEU A 462 28.08 -14.82 1.46
N ALA A 463 27.67 -13.84 0.65
CA ALA A 463 26.48 -13.93 -0.18
C ALA A 463 26.57 -15.10 -1.18
N ALA A 464 27.71 -15.25 -1.87
CA ALA A 464 27.95 -16.35 -2.80
C ALA A 464 27.87 -17.72 -2.10
N ARG A 465 28.47 -17.87 -0.91
CA ARG A 465 28.44 -19.11 -0.14
C ARG A 465 27.02 -19.45 0.36
N LEU A 466 26.31 -18.46 0.89
CA LEU A 466 24.96 -18.68 1.44
C LEU A 466 23.96 -19.04 0.33
N VAL A 467 23.93 -18.27 -0.75
CA VAL A 467 22.99 -18.52 -1.87
C VAL A 467 23.39 -19.77 -2.65
N GLY A 468 24.67 -19.99 -2.89
CA GLY A 468 25.14 -21.18 -3.62
C GLY A 468 25.02 -22.49 -2.82
N GLY A 469 24.93 -22.41 -1.50
CA GLY A 469 24.85 -23.59 -0.63
C GLY A 469 23.45 -23.93 -0.11
N THR A 470 22.48 -23.01 -0.23
CA THR A 470 21.12 -23.23 0.27
C THR A 470 20.26 -24.06 -0.69
N THR A 471 19.32 -24.81 -0.12
CA THR A 471 18.30 -25.54 -0.85
C THR A 471 16.89 -24.92 -0.68
N LEU A 472 16.79 -23.77 0.00
CA LEU A 472 15.51 -23.11 0.30
C LEU A 472 14.79 -22.53 -0.92
N ALA A 473 15.40 -22.49 -2.10
CA ALA A 473 14.71 -22.18 -3.34
C ALA A 473 13.63 -23.22 -3.67
N ASP A 474 13.81 -24.48 -3.23
CA ASP A 474 12.84 -25.56 -3.44
C ASP A 474 11.69 -25.50 -2.40
N PRO A 475 10.42 -25.29 -2.83
CA PRO A 475 9.26 -25.28 -1.94
C PRO A 475 9.09 -26.59 -1.17
N ALA A 476 9.52 -27.72 -1.72
CA ALA A 476 9.42 -29.02 -1.04
C ALA A 476 10.36 -29.08 0.18
N VAL A 477 11.54 -28.49 0.08
CA VAL A 477 12.47 -28.36 1.22
C VAL A 477 11.88 -27.46 2.30
N ARG A 478 11.35 -26.29 1.92
CA ARG A 478 10.68 -25.39 2.87
C ARG A 478 9.50 -26.06 3.57
N LYS A 479 8.70 -26.81 2.83
CA LYS A 479 7.58 -27.59 3.37
C LYS A 479 8.05 -28.66 4.37
N ALA A 480 9.09 -29.39 4.07
CA ALA A 480 9.66 -30.38 4.98
C ALA A 480 10.16 -29.74 6.28
N LEU A 481 10.86 -28.59 6.20
CA LEU A 481 11.32 -27.84 7.37
C LEU A 481 10.15 -27.27 8.18
N TRP A 482 9.11 -26.74 7.52
CA TRP A 482 7.92 -26.23 8.17
C TRP A 482 7.15 -27.30 8.95
N GLN A 483 6.99 -28.49 8.34
CA GLN A 483 6.27 -29.62 8.93
C GLN A 483 7.09 -30.35 10.00
N GLY A 484 8.41 -30.39 9.86
CA GLY A 484 9.32 -31.02 10.82
C GLY A 484 9.60 -30.20 12.06
N ASP A 485 9.11 -28.95 12.08
CA ASP A 485 9.13 -28.05 13.22
C ASP A 485 10.54 -27.81 13.79
N LYS A 486 10.65 -27.55 15.11
CA LYS A 486 11.93 -27.23 15.76
C LYS A 486 12.99 -28.33 15.56
N ALA A 487 12.61 -29.59 15.61
CA ALA A 487 13.53 -30.69 15.41
C ALA A 487 14.20 -30.67 14.02
N ALA A 488 13.45 -30.38 12.96
CA ALA A 488 13.99 -30.27 11.62
C ALA A 488 14.88 -29.04 11.44
N ILE A 489 14.49 -27.91 12.03
CA ILE A 489 15.28 -26.67 12.00
C ILE A 489 16.61 -26.86 12.75
N ASP A 490 16.58 -27.47 13.94
CA ASP A 490 17.81 -27.69 14.74
C ASP A 490 18.77 -28.67 14.07
N ALA A 491 18.25 -29.67 13.35
CA ALA A 491 19.06 -30.65 12.60
C ALA A 491 19.53 -30.13 11.23
N SER A 492 18.98 -29.01 10.75
CA SER A 492 19.30 -28.48 9.42
C SER A 492 20.75 -28.00 9.32
N THR A 493 21.45 -28.44 8.26
CA THR A 493 22.79 -27.99 7.87
C THR A 493 22.76 -26.98 6.73
N ASP A 494 21.56 -26.55 6.30
CA ASP A 494 21.43 -25.50 5.29
C ASP A 494 22.10 -24.21 5.75
N PRO A 495 22.98 -23.59 4.94
CA PRO A 495 23.78 -22.44 5.35
C PRO A 495 22.93 -21.21 5.68
N LEU A 496 21.76 -20.99 5.03
CA LEU A 496 20.89 -19.87 5.36
C LEU A 496 20.11 -20.11 6.65
N ILE A 497 19.65 -21.34 6.92
CA ILE A 497 19.06 -21.69 8.22
C ILE A 497 20.08 -21.49 9.35
N ALA A 498 21.34 -21.93 9.16
CA ALA A 498 22.41 -21.72 10.13
C ALA A 498 22.67 -20.23 10.36
N TYR A 499 22.68 -19.45 9.28
CA TYR A 499 22.89 -18.00 9.33
C TYR A 499 21.74 -17.27 10.02
N ALA A 500 20.49 -17.62 9.72
CA ALA A 500 19.33 -17.05 10.40
C ALA A 500 19.35 -17.36 11.92
N ARG A 501 19.68 -18.59 12.34
CA ARG A 501 19.88 -18.94 13.76
C ARG A 501 20.99 -18.11 14.43
N GLN A 502 22.07 -17.84 13.71
CA GLN A 502 23.19 -17.02 14.20
C GLN A 502 22.75 -15.58 14.51
N LEU A 503 21.89 -14.99 13.69
CA LEU A 503 21.45 -13.60 13.86
C LEU A 503 20.27 -13.44 14.81
N ASP A 504 19.43 -14.48 15.01
CA ASP A 504 18.13 -14.37 15.69
C ASP A 504 18.25 -13.85 17.14
N ALA A 505 19.25 -14.26 17.90
CA ALA A 505 19.45 -13.78 19.28
C ALA A 505 19.71 -12.26 19.33
N ARG A 506 20.53 -11.73 18.41
CA ARG A 506 20.82 -10.29 18.32
C ARG A 506 19.61 -9.51 17.85
N ASP A 507 18.87 -10.05 16.90
CA ASP A 507 17.65 -9.45 16.39
C ASP A 507 16.57 -9.34 17.48
N ARG A 508 16.32 -10.41 18.23
CA ARG A 508 15.41 -10.39 19.39
C ARG A 508 15.84 -9.39 20.48
N GLU A 509 17.12 -9.25 20.73
CA GLU A 509 17.64 -8.26 21.65
C GLU A 509 17.36 -6.82 21.20
N LEU A 510 17.62 -6.54 19.89
CA LEU A 510 17.33 -5.23 19.31
C LEU A 510 15.83 -4.92 19.33
N GLN A 511 14.98 -5.90 18.97
CA GLN A 511 13.52 -5.76 19.07
C GLN A 511 13.10 -5.40 20.50
N LYS A 512 13.62 -6.11 21.50
CA LYS A 512 13.33 -5.82 22.91
C LYS A 512 13.74 -4.39 23.29
N GLN A 513 14.91 -3.92 22.86
CA GLN A 513 15.35 -2.55 23.12
C GLN A 513 14.48 -1.52 22.42
N VAL A 514 14.02 -1.80 21.20
CA VAL A 514 13.09 -0.95 20.45
C VAL A 514 11.73 -0.92 21.17
N ASP A 515 11.22 -2.05 21.63
CA ASP A 515 9.95 -2.12 22.35
C ASP A 515 10.01 -1.33 23.66
N GLU A 516 11.08 -1.47 24.43
CA GLU A 516 11.26 -0.79 25.72
C GLU A 516 11.45 0.73 25.56
N ARG A 517 12.28 1.16 24.62
CA ARG A 517 12.75 2.55 24.54
C ARG A 517 12.02 3.40 23.51
N TYR A 518 11.27 2.78 22.59
CA TYR A 518 10.59 3.47 21.51
C TYR A 518 9.12 3.07 21.36
N GLN A 519 8.79 1.81 21.04
CA GLN A 519 7.42 1.40 20.72
C GLN A 519 6.47 1.53 21.93
N GLY A 520 6.88 1.08 23.11
CA GLY A 520 6.08 1.20 24.33
C GLY A 520 5.81 2.66 24.72
N PRO A 521 6.84 3.53 24.81
CA PRO A 521 6.65 4.96 25.04
C PRO A 521 5.78 5.64 23.97
N LEU A 522 5.94 5.29 22.68
CA LEU A 522 5.10 5.83 21.62
C LEU A 522 3.64 5.38 21.74
N ALA A 523 3.38 4.14 22.09
CA ALA A 523 2.01 3.64 22.27
C ALA A 523 1.31 4.36 23.44
N ALA A 524 2.02 4.55 24.57
CA ALA A 524 1.49 5.29 25.71
C ALA A 524 1.23 6.77 25.39
N ALA A 525 2.17 7.43 24.70
CA ALA A 525 2.01 8.82 24.28
C ALA A 525 0.93 8.97 23.18
N GLY A 526 0.86 8.02 22.25
CA GLY A 526 -0.11 7.98 21.16
C GLY A 526 -1.56 7.93 21.67
N ALA A 527 -1.83 7.13 22.68
CA ALA A 527 -3.14 7.07 23.33
C ALA A 527 -3.56 8.45 23.90
N LYS A 528 -2.64 9.15 24.58
CA LYS A 528 -2.90 10.50 25.11
C LYS A 528 -3.05 11.56 24.02
N LEU A 529 -2.29 11.44 22.92
CA LEU A 529 -2.44 12.29 21.72
C LEU A 529 -3.80 12.07 21.05
N ALA A 530 -4.30 10.84 21.01
CA ALA A 530 -5.64 10.54 20.54
C ALA A 530 -6.71 11.18 21.43
N ASP A 531 -6.59 11.05 22.76
CA ASP A 531 -7.51 11.69 23.71
C ASP A 531 -7.50 13.23 23.54
N ALA A 532 -6.34 13.84 23.29
CA ALA A 532 -6.23 15.26 22.97
C ALA A 532 -6.97 15.63 21.68
N ARG A 533 -6.86 14.81 20.62
CA ARG A 533 -7.56 15.03 19.35
C ARG A 533 -9.07 14.88 19.50
N PHE A 534 -9.54 13.84 20.17
CA PHE A 534 -10.97 13.64 20.41
C PHE A 534 -11.58 14.76 21.27
N ALA A 535 -10.87 15.22 22.30
CA ALA A 535 -11.31 16.37 23.08
C ALA A 535 -11.34 17.67 22.28
N ALA A 536 -10.42 17.85 21.34
CA ALA A 536 -10.30 19.06 20.53
C ALA A 536 -11.24 19.13 19.33
N TYR A 537 -11.56 17.98 18.70
CA TYR A 537 -12.19 17.89 17.39
C TYR A 537 -13.37 16.89 17.33
N GLY A 538 -13.64 16.13 18.40
CA GLY A 538 -14.72 15.12 18.44
C GLY A 538 -14.51 14.04 17.37
N ASP A 539 -15.61 13.66 16.71
CA ASP A 539 -15.64 12.63 15.68
C ASP A 539 -15.24 13.13 14.26
N SER A 540 -14.83 14.41 14.14
CA SER A 540 -14.44 15.02 12.87
C SER A 540 -13.00 14.74 12.46
N VAL A 541 -12.40 13.68 13.00
CA VAL A 541 -11.03 13.25 12.71
C VAL A 541 -11.02 11.84 12.12
N TYR A 542 -10.11 11.61 11.19
CA TYR A 542 -9.84 10.30 10.63
C TYR A 542 -8.48 9.77 11.12
N PRO A 543 -8.31 8.45 11.27
CA PRO A 543 -7.04 7.86 11.69
C PRO A 543 -6.06 7.76 10.51
N ASP A 544 -4.77 7.62 10.82
CA ASP A 544 -3.80 7.21 9.81
C ASP A 544 -4.23 5.92 9.11
N ALA A 545 -3.84 5.79 7.84
CA ALA A 545 -4.04 4.56 7.07
C ALA A 545 -3.21 3.42 7.66
N THR A 546 -3.75 2.19 7.57
CA THR A 546 -3.19 0.98 8.22
C THR A 546 -3.36 -0.27 7.35
N PHE A 547 -3.43 -0.10 6.05
CA PHE A 547 -3.75 -1.15 5.08
C PHE A 547 -5.07 -1.87 5.41
N THR A 548 -6.06 -1.10 5.85
CA THR A 548 -7.42 -1.57 6.12
C THR A 548 -8.43 -0.75 5.32
N LEU A 549 -9.61 -1.32 5.11
CA LEU A 549 -10.63 -0.73 4.26
C LEU A 549 -11.04 0.68 4.70
N ARG A 550 -10.96 1.61 3.76
CA ARG A 550 -11.32 3.03 3.91
C ARG A 550 -12.16 3.49 2.73
N ILE A 551 -12.80 4.62 2.92
CA ILE A 551 -13.49 5.37 1.88
C ILE A 551 -13.06 6.82 1.91
N SER A 552 -12.69 7.36 0.75
CA SER A 552 -12.52 8.81 0.54
C SER A 552 -13.53 9.30 -0.48
N TYR A 553 -13.95 10.56 -0.35
CA TYR A 553 -14.84 11.22 -1.30
C TYR A 553 -14.15 12.42 -1.93
N GLY A 554 -14.59 12.80 -3.11
CA GLY A 554 -14.03 13.90 -3.88
C GLY A 554 -14.83 14.13 -5.15
N LYS A 555 -14.23 14.78 -6.13
CA LYS A 555 -14.84 15.06 -7.43
C LYS A 555 -13.84 14.99 -8.56
N VAL A 556 -14.30 14.78 -9.77
CA VAL A 556 -13.48 14.89 -10.99
C VAL A 556 -13.05 16.34 -11.16
N ALA A 557 -11.78 16.65 -10.98
CA ALA A 557 -11.27 18.02 -11.09
C ALA A 557 -9.79 18.07 -11.43
N GLY A 558 -9.41 18.93 -12.37
CA GLY A 558 -8.03 19.32 -12.63
C GLY A 558 -7.47 20.23 -11.53
N TRP A 559 -6.32 20.84 -11.79
CA TRP A 559 -5.70 21.81 -10.89
C TRP A 559 -4.91 22.86 -11.68
N LYS A 560 -4.31 23.81 -10.98
CA LYS A 560 -3.35 24.74 -11.59
C LYS A 560 -1.92 24.30 -11.29
N GLU A 561 -1.16 24.01 -12.33
CA GLU A 561 0.28 23.71 -12.24
C GLU A 561 1.06 24.91 -12.78
N ARG A 562 1.82 25.58 -11.92
CA ARG A 562 2.63 26.78 -12.29
C ARG A 562 1.84 27.82 -13.09
N GLY A 563 0.58 28.05 -12.68
CA GLY A 563 -0.33 29.02 -13.30
C GLY A 563 -1.09 28.53 -14.53
N GLN A 564 -0.82 27.32 -15.03
CA GLN A 564 -1.52 26.71 -16.16
C GLN A 564 -2.60 25.74 -15.67
N ASP A 565 -3.74 25.73 -16.35
CA ASP A 565 -4.81 24.77 -16.04
C ASP A 565 -4.46 23.39 -16.58
N VAL A 566 -4.51 22.40 -15.70
CA VAL A 566 -4.39 20.98 -16.05
C VAL A 566 -5.79 20.38 -16.18
N ALA A 567 -6.12 19.89 -17.37
CA ALA A 567 -7.43 19.29 -17.65
C ALA A 567 -7.63 18.00 -16.84
N PRO A 568 -8.86 17.72 -16.34
CA PRO A 568 -9.08 16.55 -15.49
C PRO A 568 -9.16 15.21 -16.25
N VAL A 569 -9.21 15.20 -17.58
CA VAL A 569 -9.40 13.98 -18.38
C VAL A 569 -8.44 13.97 -19.56
N THR A 570 -7.77 12.85 -19.78
CA THR A 570 -7.00 12.55 -20.99
C THR A 570 -7.83 11.68 -21.94
N THR A 571 -7.36 11.51 -23.18
CA THR A 571 -8.02 10.66 -24.15
C THR A 571 -7.07 9.62 -24.72
N MET A 572 -7.59 8.52 -25.26
CA MET A 572 -6.76 7.48 -25.88
C MET A 572 -5.89 8.03 -27.03
N GLY A 573 -6.38 9.05 -27.76
CA GLY A 573 -5.60 9.75 -28.79
C GLY A 573 -4.37 10.46 -28.25
N GLY A 574 -4.39 10.87 -27.00
CA GLY A 574 -3.23 11.49 -26.33
C GLY A 574 -2.04 10.55 -26.18
N ALA A 575 -2.27 9.24 -25.99
CA ALA A 575 -1.19 8.25 -25.97
C ALA A 575 -0.44 8.19 -27.32
N PHE A 576 -1.17 8.22 -28.43
CA PHE A 576 -0.59 8.26 -29.77
C PHE A 576 0.19 9.55 -30.03
N ALA A 577 -0.34 10.69 -29.55
CA ALA A 577 0.34 11.98 -29.69
C ALA A 577 1.63 12.08 -28.83
N ARG A 578 1.67 11.39 -27.69
CA ARG A 578 2.82 11.37 -26.79
C ARG A 578 3.89 10.35 -27.20
N ALA A 579 3.55 9.37 -28.04
CA ALA A 579 4.47 8.33 -28.46
C ALA A 579 5.63 8.90 -29.29
N THR A 580 6.87 8.51 -28.94
CA THR A 580 8.09 8.91 -29.65
C THR A 580 8.70 7.78 -30.48
N GLY A 581 8.23 6.54 -30.29
CA GLY A 581 8.81 5.33 -30.88
C GLY A 581 10.08 4.83 -30.16
N ALA A 582 10.50 5.48 -29.08
CA ALA A 582 11.61 5.07 -28.22
C ALA A 582 11.14 4.90 -26.76
N ASP A 583 11.74 3.96 -26.04
CA ASP A 583 11.43 3.75 -24.62
C ASP A 583 11.65 5.03 -23.80
N PRO A 584 10.76 5.29 -22.84
CA PRO A 584 9.58 4.49 -22.42
C PRO A 584 8.27 4.88 -23.18
N PHE A 585 8.34 5.69 -24.24
CA PHE A 585 7.21 6.20 -24.99
C PHE A 585 6.95 5.41 -26.30
N VAL A 586 7.11 4.08 -26.24
CA VAL A 586 6.71 3.15 -27.30
C VAL A 586 5.29 2.68 -27.04
N LEU A 587 4.42 2.75 -28.03
CA LEU A 587 3.07 2.17 -27.92
C LEU A 587 3.13 0.64 -27.88
N ALA A 588 2.28 0.05 -27.06
CA ALA A 588 2.09 -1.40 -27.04
C ALA A 588 1.73 -1.96 -28.41
N LYS A 589 2.23 -3.14 -28.75
CA LYS A 589 2.03 -3.76 -30.08
C LYS A 589 0.54 -3.91 -30.42
N ALA A 590 -0.29 -4.28 -29.45
CA ALA A 590 -1.73 -4.41 -29.65
C ALA A 590 -2.40 -3.08 -29.99
N PHE A 591 -1.95 -1.95 -29.40
CA PHE A 591 -2.46 -0.61 -29.75
C PHE A 591 -2.12 -0.23 -31.19
N VAL A 592 -0.88 -0.44 -31.61
CA VAL A 592 -0.44 -0.15 -32.98
C VAL A 592 -1.21 -1.01 -33.99
N ALA A 593 -1.32 -2.32 -33.74
CA ALA A 593 -2.01 -3.26 -34.64
C ALA A 593 -3.51 -2.97 -34.78
N ASN A 594 -4.14 -2.33 -33.80
CA ASN A 594 -5.57 -2.05 -33.81
C ASN A 594 -5.89 -0.54 -33.86
N GLU A 595 -4.93 0.33 -34.19
CA GLU A 595 -5.10 1.79 -34.17
C GLU A 595 -6.36 2.25 -34.93
N ALA A 596 -6.63 1.68 -36.11
CA ALA A 596 -7.80 2.03 -36.92
C ALA A 596 -9.17 1.71 -36.25
N LYS A 597 -9.19 0.84 -35.23
CA LYS A 597 -10.41 0.46 -34.50
C LYS A 597 -10.60 1.30 -33.23
N ILE A 598 -9.58 2.03 -32.81
CA ILE A 598 -9.59 2.79 -31.56
C ILE A 598 -10.30 4.13 -31.78
N ASP A 599 -11.34 4.39 -30.99
CA ASP A 599 -11.91 5.73 -30.89
C ASP A 599 -10.96 6.58 -30.03
N LYS A 600 -10.18 7.44 -30.70
CA LYS A 600 -9.17 8.28 -30.05
C LYS A 600 -9.75 9.35 -29.11
N SER A 601 -11.07 9.61 -29.19
CA SER A 601 -11.76 10.55 -28.31
C SER A 601 -12.20 9.93 -26.97
N THR A 602 -12.12 8.59 -26.83
CA THR A 602 -12.48 7.90 -25.58
C THR A 602 -11.66 8.42 -24.40
N PRO A 603 -12.30 8.83 -23.27
CA PRO A 603 -11.59 9.17 -22.06
C PRO A 603 -10.68 8.04 -21.60
N TYR A 604 -9.38 8.38 -21.36
CA TYR A 604 -8.39 7.38 -20.99
C TYR A 604 -8.16 7.38 -19.49
N ASP A 605 -7.44 8.37 -19.00
CA ASP A 605 -7.23 8.55 -17.56
C ASP A 605 -7.87 9.87 -17.11
N PHE A 606 -8.28 9.91 -15.86
CA PHE A 606 -8.85 11.12 -15.28
C PHE A 606 -8.34 11.33 -13.85
N VAL A 607 -8.49 12.55 -13.34
CA VAL A 607 -8.05 12.89 -11.99
C VAL A 607 -9.20 13.36 -11.12
N THR A 608 -9.10 13.02 -9.84
CA THR A 608 -10.07 13.40 -8.83
C THR A 608 -9.40 13.98 -7.60
N THR A 609 -10.17 14.71 -6.78
CA THR A 609 -9.73 15.28 -5.51
C THR A 609 -9.77 14.26 -4.36
N ASN A 610 -10.05 12.99 -4.60
CA ASN A 610 -10.04 11.97 -3.57
C ASN A 610 -8.68 11.88 -2.90
N ASP A 611 -8.70 11.69 -1.59
CA ASP A 611 -7.50 11.46 -0.80
C ASP A 611 -7.12 9.98 -0.83
N ILE A 612 -5.93 9.68 -1.31
CA ILE A 612 -5.38 8.32 -1.39
C ILE A 612 -3.90 8.26 -0.99
N ILE A 613 -3.43 7.06 -0.72
CA ILE A 613 -2.00 6.73 -0.57
C ILE A 613 -1.73 5.36 -1.21
N GLY A 614 -0.46 4.97 -1.34
CA GLY A 614 -0.08 3.63 -1.78
C GLY A 614 -0.85 2.54 -1.02
N GLY A 615 -1.27 1.49 -1.73
CA GLY A 615 -2.24 0.49 -1.25
C GLY A 615 -3.65 0.71 -1.81
N ASN A 616 -4.00 1.96 -2.20
CA ASN A 616 -5.23 2.23 -2.96
C ASN A 616 -5.15 1.79 -4.43
N SER A 617 -4.00 1.37 -4.92
CA SER A 617 -3.86 0.78 -6.26
C SER A 617 -4.90 -0.31 -6.49
N GLY A 618 -5.72 -0.19 -7.57
CA GLY A 618 -6.84 -1.07 -7.87
C GLY A 618 -8.15 -0.75 -7.14
N SER A 619 -8.17 0.27 -6.27
CA SER A 619 -9.41 0.71 -5.62
C SER A 619 -10.44 1.12 -6.66
N PRO A 620 -11.68 0.61 -6.60
CA PRO A 620 -12.75 1.11 -7.44
C PRO A 620 -13.01 2.58 -7.17
N VAL A 621 -13.13 3.35 -8.23
CA VAL A 621 -13.68 4.70 -8.20
C VAL A 621 -15.14 4.60 -8.61
N VAL A 622 -16.03 4.91 -7.67
CA VAL A 622 -17.49 4.79 -7.90
C VAL A 622 -18.16 6.14 -7.91
N ASP A 623 -19.26 6.23 -8.67
CA ASP A 623 -20.14 7.39 -8.70
C ASP A 623 -21.15 7.36 -7.53
N LYS A 624 -22.02 8.38 -7.45
CA LYS A 624 -23.08 8.48 -6.43
C LYS A 624 -24.06 7.30 -6.43
N ASP A 625 -24.21 6.61 -7.56
CA ASP A 625 -25.10 5.45 -7.70
C ASP A 625 -24.39 4.15 -7.29
N GLY A 626 -23.09 4.24 -6.99
CA GLY A 626 -22.22 3.11 -6.62
C GLY A 626 -21.85 2.24 -7.82
N ALA A 627 -21.86 2.80 -9.03
CA ALA A 627 -21.34 2.14 -10.22
C ALA A 627 -19.86 2.47 -10.38
N VAL A 628 -19.04 1.48 -10.77
CA VAL A 628 -17.62 1.69 -11.00
C VAL A 628 -17.39 2.42 -12.32
N ILE A 629 -16.67 3.54 -12.27
CA ILE A 629 -16.32 4.40 -13.41
C ILE A 629 -14.80 4.42 -13.68
N GLY A 630 -14.01 3.76 -12.84
CA GLY A 630 -12.57 3.62 -13.00
C GLY A 630 -11.93 2.86 -11.85
N ALA A 631 -10.62 2.63 -11.98
CA ALA A 631 -9.76 2.11 -10.92
C ALA A 631 -8.64 3.13 -10.63
N ALA A 632 -8.47 3.50 -9.36
CA ALA A 632 -7.37 4.34 -8.94
C ALA A 632 -6.05 3.57 -9.09
N PHE A 633 -5.03 4.18 -9.71
CA PHE A 633 -3.76 3.49 -9.93
C PHE A 633 -2.54 4.32 -9.50
N ASP A 634 -2.72 5.64 -9.37
CA ASP A 634 -1.62 6.54 -9.05
C ASP A 634 -2.13 7.81 -8.36
N GLY A 635 -1.23 8.60 -7.83
CA GLY A 635 -1.44 10.00 -7.48
C GLY A 635 -0.58 10.90 -8.36
N ASN A 636 -0.85 12.20 -8.39
CA ASN A 636 0.08 13.11 -9.03
C ASN A 636 1.31 13.38 -8.12
N ILE A 637 2.33 14.07 -8.63
CA ILE A 637 3.60 14.30 -7.90
C ILE A 637 3.39 14.98 -6.54
N HIS A 638 2.39 15.85 -6.42
CA HIS A 638 2.06 16.55 -5.17
C HIS A 638 1.48 15.61 -4.11
N SER A 639 0.84 14.49 -4.52
CA SER A 639 0.28 13.50 -3.60
C SER A 639 1.33 12.72 -2.82
N LEU A 640 2.62 12.75 -3.21
CA LEU A 640 3.71 12.09 -2.49
C LEU A 640 3.92 12.67 -1.08
N GLY A 641 3.65 13.97 -0.89
CA GLY A 641 3.56 14.62 0.42
C GLY A 641 2.35 14.20 1.25
N GLY A 642 1.34 13.57 0.61
CA GLY A 642 0.09 13.11 1.23
C GLY A 642 0.27 12.11 2.37
N ASN A 643 1.46 11.51 2.49
CA ASN A 643 1.84 10.71 3.65
C ASN A 643 1.77 11.50 4.96
N TYR A 644 2.06 12.80 4.92
CA TYR A 644 2.15 13.71 6.08
C TYR A 644 1.01 14.71 6.17
N GLY A 645 0.41 15.08 5.04
CA GLY A 645 -0.71 16.03 4.98
C GLY A 645 -1.26 16.17 3.58
N TYR A 646 -2.55 16.43 3.46
CA TYR A 646 -3.24 16.60 2.18
C TYR A 646 -3.20 18.07 1.73
N GLN A 647 -2.93 18.30 0.45
CA GLN A 647 -2.90 19.64 -0.18
C GLN A 647 -4.06 19.74 -1.20
N PRO A 648 -5.21 20.32 -0.83
CA PRO A 648 -6.45 20.25 -1.62
C PRO A 648 -6.33 20.87 -3.01
N ASP A 649 -5.53 21.92 -3.12
CA ASP A 649 -5.38 22.66 -4.38
C ASP A 649 -4.66 21.84 -5.46
N VAL A 650 -3.75 20.94 -5.06
CA VAL A 650 -2.83 20.27 -5.99
C VAL A 650 -2.83 18.74 -5.92
N ASN A 651 -3.17 18.12 -4.78
CA ASN A 651 -3.23 16.65 -4.68
C ASN A 651 -4.34 16.10 -5.57
N ARG A 652 -4.00 15.11 -6.41
CA ARG A 652 -4.98 14.42 -7.27
C ARG A 652 -4.71 12.93 -7.30
N THR A 653 -5.80 12.17 -7.22
CA THR A 653 -5.84 10.74 -7.55
C THR A 653 -5.89 10.58 -9.07
N VAL A 654 -5.09 9.69 -9.62
CA VAL A 654 -5.11 9.34 -11.05
C VAL A 654 -5.83 8.01 -11.22
N VAL A 655 -6.76 7.97 -12.17
CA VAL A 655 -7.74 6.89 -12.36
C VAL A 655 -7.76 6.46 -13.81
N VAL A 656 -7.63 5.16 -14.09
CA VAL A 656 -7.92 4.60 -15.42
C VAL A 656 -9.44 4.46 -15.58
N SER A 657 -9.99 4.98 -16.69
CA SER A 657 -11.44 4.99 -16.87
C SER A 657 -11.97 3.62 -17.31
N THR A 658 -13.16 3.26 -16.84
CA THR A 658 -13.87 2.08 -17.36
C THR A 658 -14.23 2.20 -18.83
N ALA A 659 -14.33 3.41 -19.37
CA ALA A 659 -14.56 3.64 -20.81
C ALA A 659 -13.35 3.17 -21.62
N ALA A 660 -12.12 3.48 -21.21
CA ALA A 660 -10.91 3.00 -21.86
C ALA A 660 -10.74 1.49 -21.73
N VAL A 661 -10.99 0.94 -20.52
CA VAL A 661 -10.92 -0.51 -20.29
C VAL A 661 -11.93 -1.23 -21.18
N GLN A 662 -13.18 -0.74 -21.25
CA GLN A 662 -14.22 -1.32 -22.12
C GLN A 662 -13.79 -1.32 -23.59
N GLN A 663 -13.30 -0.18 -24.09
CA GLN A 663 -12.83 -0.10 -25.48
C GLN A 663 -11.63 -1.03 -25.73
N ALA A 664 -10.71 -1.12 -24.79
CA ALA A 664 -9.57 -2.02 -24.90
C ALA A 664 -10.00 -3.48 -25.02
N LEU A 665 -10.95 -3.93 -24.17
CA LEU A 665 -11.51 -5.29 -24.22
C LEU A 665 -12.30 -5.59 -25.49
N GLU A 666 -12.98 -4.59 -26.06
CA GLU A 666 -13.79 -4.77 -27.28
C GLU A 666 -12.98 -4.68 -28.56
N ARG A 667 -11.98 -3.80 -28.64
CA ARG A 667 -11.37 -3.38 -29.91
C ARG A 667 -9.89 -3.68 -30.00
N ILE A 668 -9.19 -3.78 -28.88
CA ILE A 668 -7.74 -4.03 -28.84
C ILE A 668 -7.46 -5.48 -28.47
N TYR A 669 -8.08 -5.95 -27.38
CA TYR A 669 -7.95 -7.30 -26.83
C TYR A 669 -9.30 -8.02 -26.95
N PRO A 670 -9.57 -8.85 -27.97
CA PRO A 670 -10.91 -9.37 -28.22
C PRO A 670 -11.44 -10.28 -27.10
N ALA A 671 -11.90 -9.66 -26.00
CA ALA A 671 -12.35 -10.28 -24.75
C ALA A 671 -13.86 -10.33 -24.64
N SER A 672 -14.56 -10.80 -25.68
CA SER A 672 -16.03 -10.75 -25.77
C SER A 672 -16.77 -11.44 -24.61
N ALA A 673 -16.18 -12.50 -24.04
CA ALA A 673 -16.75 -13.20 -22.88
C ALA A 673 -16.74 -12.30 -21.64
N LEU A 674 -15.60 -11.60 -21.41
CA LEU A 674 -15.44 -10.67 -20.29
C LEU A 674 -16.34 -9.46 -20.42
N VAL A 675 -16.47 -8.90 -21.64
CA VAL A 675 -17.38 -7.78 -21.93
C VAL A 675 -18.83 -8.16 -21.65
N ARG A 676 -19.29 -9.37 -22.04
CA ARG A 676 -20.64 -9.85 -21.71
C ARG A 676 -20.86 -9.97 -20.21
N GLU A 677 -19.91 -10.54 -19.49
CA GLU A 677 -20.00 -10.68 -18.02
C GLU A 677 -20.11 -9.32 -17.32
N LEU A 678 -19.27 -8.34 -17.71
CA LEU A 678 -19.32 -6.96 -17.18
C LEU A 678 -20.64 -6.26 -17.49
N SER A 679 -21.24 -6.56 -18.64
CA SER A 679 -22.54 -6.01 -19.08
C SER A 679 -23.74 -6.71 -18.44
N GLY A 680 -23.53 -7.78 -17.67
CA GLY A 680 -24.60 -8.60 -17.08
C GLY A 680 -25.42 -9.39 -18.11
N LYS A 681 -24.82 -9.76 -19.25
CA LYS A 681 -25.44 -10.48 -20.36
C LYS A 681 -24.96 -11.92 -20.47
#